data_ed6aa16cf9ccd434bd135f6f682925ac
#
_entry.id   ed6aa16cf9ccd434bd135f6f682925ac
#
_cell.length_a   1.000
_cell.length_b   1.000
_cell.length_c   1.000
_cell.angle_alpha   90.00
_cell.angle_beta   90.00
_cell.angle_gamma   90.00
#
_symmetry.space_group_name_H-M   'P 1'
#
loop_
_entity.id
_entity.type
_entity.pdbx_description
1 polymer ?
#
loop_
_entity_poly.entity_id
_entity_poly.type
_entity_poly.pdbx_seq_one_letter_code
_entity_poly.pdbx_strand_id
1 'polypeptide(L)'
;MDILKLAAENSPRSKMIYHEDTQALHIGTLDKHCYFVPFAKGQDPFEDRKNSQRMELLNGNWGFRYYDSIIDLEDDFIHEKFEDTIPVPSNWQLYGYDKPQYTNVCYPIPFDPPFVPDDIPVGVYQREYDYSPDGMDRVLVFEGVDSCVYLYVNDSFVGYSQVSHATAEFNITPYLAEGRNIITAAVLKWCDGTYLEDQDKIRLSGIFRDVYVLSRPKMRLENYIVKTILGENGSARLEFTVFGCDVSAKLCDDDGVTMAQFSAYDGESVEIKLENVKLWSAETPYLYRLTINAGDEVIGEEIGFRDVKVDKGVVKINGKAVKFKGVNRHDSYPDTGYYASYEQMKADLVLMKKHNINAVRTSHYPNSPVFYQLCDRLGLYVIDEADLESHGCVEVYYDYKWDYSDYNGIAMLACDERFGNAIKDRAECLVKRDINRPCVVFWSLGNESGYGKNMLDEAELIKRLDDTRLVHYESTHCLDGTSDSVLDVVSGMYWDLNGLKGYLEKPEENRPLVQCEYCHAMGNGPGDLEDYHNVFYSNERFCGGFVWEWCDHSVPLGKTAEGRIKYGYGGDFGERHNDGNFCMDGLVYPDRTPHTGLLEVKQVYRPVRVTKGESEGNFVFSSTLEFVNAGDILDCRYEITDKNGIIYIGRVDFDIEPMGSTVVNVPNDTAEYENETFIRFIFTAKEDTDYCENGYEVCFDQLRIAEGKACKVAEVKENVKAVETPLCITVAVGDVVYRFDKRKSAFISVKFGGRELLDRPLQYNFFRAPTDNDVMKYNWYKVHLNDFDVKSYGCELSASENRAEISVTQSFGWSIQQPFCRLKAVYVIDGSGLDIKCEAEFSNKIDMLPRFGIRLFMPKDFSRAEYFGYGPTESYIDKRQACYIGRFAADIGDMHEDYIRPQENSSHYGCRYLTVSSEDTSVMFTAGEEFSFNASQFSQEELAAKAHNYELERCESNVICVDYAMAGVGSNSCGPRLAEKYQLEKPLINAHFHIQISKI
;
A
#
# COMPACT_ATOMS: atom_id res chain seq x y z
N MET A 1 -1.00 19.56 -59.81
CA MET A 1 -0.84 19.03 -58.48
C MET A 1 0.64 18.83 -58.29
N ASP A 2 1.21 19.47 -57.28
CA ASP A 2 2.65 19.49 -57.10
C ASP A 2 3.10 18.10 -56.59
N ILE A 3 4.11 17.49 -57.23
CA ILE A 3 4.63 16.16 -56.88
C ILE A 3 5.07 16.12 -55.42
N LEU A 4 5.57 17.25 -54.89
CA LEU A 4 5.94 17.40 -53.49
C LEU A 4 4.74 17.36 -52.57
N LYS A 5 3.59 17.91 -52.97
CA LYS A 5 2.35 17.82 -52.17
C LYS A 5 1.78 16.40 -52.15
N LEU A 6 1.88 15.68 -53.29
CA LEU A 6 1.44 14.29 -53.41
C LEU A 6 2.36 13.33 -52.62
N ALA A 7 3.66 13.61 -52.54
CA ALA A 7 4.63 12.86 -51.72
C ALA A 7 4.37 13.07 -50.23
N ALA A 8 4.13 14.29 -49.79
CA ALA A 8 3.79 14.62 -48.41
C ALA A 8 2.45 13.99 -47.95
N GLU A 9 1.42 13.98 -48.83
CA GLU A 9 0.12 13.35 -48.54
C GLU A 9 0.19 11.81 -48.40
N ASN A 10 1.27 11.15 -48.84
CA ASN A 10 1.50 9.71 -48.74
C ASN A 10 2.68 9.33 -47.86
N SER A 11 3.27 10.27 -47.13
CA SER A 11 4.39 9.98 -46.22
C SER A 11 3.96 9.15 -45.00
N PRO A 12 4.87 8.39 -44.34
CA PRO A 12 4.58 7.73 -43.08
C PRO A 12 3.97 8.66 -42.02
N ARG A 13 4.51 9.88 -41.87
CA ARG A 13 3.98 10.89 -40.96
C ARG A 13 2.52 11.28 -41.27
N SER A 14 2.12 11.33 -42.52
CA SER A 14 0.73 11.67 -42.92
C SER A 14 -0.31 10.65 -42.42
N LYS A 15 0.10 9.50 -41.95
CA LYS A 15 -0.78 8.47 -41.35
C LYS A 15 -1.00 8.67 -39.84
N MET A 16 -0.27 9.56 -39.18
CA MET A 16 -0.37 9.83 -37.74
C MET A 16 -1.49 10.85 -37.46
N ILE A 17 -2.74 10.42 -37.61
CA ILE A 17 -3.94 11.28 -37.56
C ILE A 17 -5.00 10.77 -36.55
N TYR A 18 -4.76 9.66 -35.84
CA TYR A 18 -5.80 8.99 -35.06
C TYR A 18 -5.77 9.36 -33.55
N HIS A 19 -4.73 10.01 -33.07
CA HIS A 19 -4.48 10.27 -31.65
C HIS A 19 -5.35 11.38 -31.03
N GLU A 20 -6.23 12.01 -31.80
CA GLU A 20 -7.26 12.99 -31.40
C GLU A 20 -8.65 12.60 -31.91
N ASP A 21 -8.87 11.34 -32.28
CA ASP A 21 -10.12 10.83 -32.80
C ASP A 21 -10.70 9.73 -31.88
N THR A 22 -11.60 10.12 -31.00
CA THR A 22 -12.26 9.24 -30.01
C THR A 22 -13.01 8.04 -30.62
N GLN A 23 -13.14 7.99 -31.97
CA GLN A 23 -13.75 6.87 -32.69
C GLN A 23 -12.70 5.91 -33.29
N ALA A 24 -11.45 6.32 -33.37
CA ALA A 24 -10.37 5.57 -33.98
C ALA A 24 -9.45 4.92 -32.91
N LEU A 25 -9.99 4.10 -32.04
CA LEU A 25 -9.26 3.50 -30.90
C LEU A 25 -8.24 2.45 -31.35
N HIS A 26 -8.61 1.63 -32.33
CA HIS A 26 -7.80 0.54 -32.87
C HIS A 26 -7.97 0.44 -34.39
N ILE A 27 -6.89 0.53 -35.13
CA ILE A 27 -6.86 0.44 -36.60
C ILE A 27 -5.92 -0.69 -36.97
N GLY A 28 -6.43 -1.68 -37.70
CA GLY A 28 -5.62 -2.81 -38.19
C GLY A 28 -5.28 -3.86 -37.13
N THR A 29 -5.81 -3.76 -35.92
CA THR A 29 -5.68 -4.77 -34.89
C THR A 29 -6.58 -5.99 -35.16
N LEU A 30 -6.23 -7.12 -34.55
CA LEU A 30 -7.10 -8.29 -34.47
C LEU A 30 -8.20 -8.09 -33.44
N ASP A 31 -9.21 -8.96 -33.47
CA ASP A 31 -10.30 -8.97 -32.50
C ASP A 31 -9.77 -9.36 -31.11
N LYS A 32 -10.34 -8.74 -30.07
CA LYS A 32 -10.01 -9.01 -28.67
C LYS A 32 -10.46 -10.44 -28.28
N HIS A 33 -9.60 -11.17 -27.57
CA HIS A 33 -9.84 -12.54 -27.12
C HIS A 33 -9.23 -12.79 -25.74
N CYS A 34 -9.52 -13.96 -25.13
CA CYS A 34 -8.91 -14.35 -23.87
C CYS A 34 -7.40 -14.56 -24.03
N TYR A 35 -6.66 -14.25 -22.95
CA TYR A 35 -5.22 -14.42 -23.00
C TYR A 35 -4.79 -15.89 -23.02
N PHE A 36 -4.00 -16.24 -24.01
CA PHE A 36 -3.26 -17.51 -24.05
C PHE A 36 -2.05 -17.41 -25.00
N VAL A 37 -1.05 -18.24 -24.76
CA VAL A 37 0.07 -18.43 -25.69
C VAL A 37 -0.01 -19.86 -26.24
N PRO A 38 -0.15 -20.05 -27.55
CA PRO A 38 -0.15 -21.39 -28.14
C PRO A 38 1.24 -21.99 -28.13
N PHE A 39 1.31 -23.31 -27.97
CA PHE A 39 2.50 -24.12 -28.14
C PHE A 39 2.39 -25.00 -29.39
N ALA A 40 3.52 -25.46 -29.95
CA ALA A 40 3.49 -26.39 -31.04
C ALA A 40 3.02 -27.76 -30.56
N LYS A 41 2.34 -28.49 -31.44
CA LYS A 41 1.89 -29.86 -31.16
C LYS A 41 3.01 -30.73 -30.64
N GLY A 42 2.78 -31.34 -29.46
CA GLY A 42 3.74 -32.19 -28.77
C GLY A 42 4.62 -31.50 -27.74
N GLN A 43 4.55 -30.21 -27.58
CA GLN A 43 5.11 -29.50 -26.42
C GLN A 43 4.16 -29.60 -25.23
N ASP A 44 4.68 -29.40 -24.03
CA ASP A 44 3.88 -29.22 -22.81
C ASP A 44 3.38 -27.74 -22.74
N PRO A 45 2.06 -27.49 -22.81
CA PRO A 45 1.54 -26.12 -22.81
C PRO A 45 1.48 -25.46 -21.43
N PHE A 46 1.94 -26.13 -20.37
CA PHE A 46 2.04 -25.61 -19.00
C PHE A 46 3.46 -25.19 -18.62
N GLU A 47 4.42 -25.26 -19.55
CA GLU A 47 5.74 -24.67 -19.39
C GLU A 47 5.70 -23.14 -19.50
N ASP A 48 6.82 -22.47 -19.16
CA ASP A 48 6.99 -21.03 -19.38
C ASP A 48 6.69 -20.70 -20.85
N ARG A 49 5.87 -19.68 -21.08
CA ARG A 49 5.46 -19.25 -22.43
C ARG A 49 6.66 -18.98 -23.36
N LYS A 50 7.82 -18.59 -22.81
CA LYS A 50 9.07 -18.39 -23.56
C LYS A 50 9.62 -19.66 -24.20
N ASN A 51 9.20 -20.84 -23.74
CA ASN A 51 9.58 -22.13 -24.30
C ASN A 51 8.72 -22.55 -25.50
N SER A 52 7.64 -21.79 -25.79
CA SER A 52 6.78 -22.08 -26.94
C SER A 52 7.53 -21.88 -28.25
N GLN A 53 7.53 -22.90 -29.12
CA GLN A 53 8.01 -22.77 -30.51
C GLN A 53 7.13 -21.87 -31.39
N ARG A 54 5.95 -21.47 -30.87
CA ARG A 54 5.03 -20.56 -31.55
C ARG A 54 5.28 -19.09 -31.21
N MET A 55 6.07 -18.80 -30.18
CA MET A 55 6.35 -17.46 -29.68
C MET A 55 7.81 -17.10 -29.88
N GLU A 56 8.06 -15.95 -30.47
CA GLU A 56 9.37 -15.33 -30.58
C GLU A 56 9.35 -14.00 -29.79
N LEU A 57 10.06 -13.95 -28.66
CA LEU A 57 10.14 -12.77 -27.82
C LEU A 57 11.03 -11.72 -28.49
N LEU A 58 10.50 -10.51 -28.70
CA LEU A 58 11.25 -9.40 -29.27
C LEU A 58 11.81 -8.45 -28.21
N ASN A 59 11.70 -8.76 -26.95
CA ASN A 59 12.33 -8.01 -25.86
C ASN A 59 13.85 -7.85 -26.08
N GLY A 60 14.42 -6.83 -25.46
CA GLY A 60 15.85 -6.52 -25.54
C GLY A 60 16.08 -5.16 -26.18
N ASN A 61 17.28 -4.93 -26.73
CA ASN A 61 17.62 -3.62 -27.27
C ASN A 61 16.96 -3.37 -28.63
N TRP A 62 16.20 -2.29 -28.73
CA TRP A 62 15.64 -1.75 -29.98
C TRP A 62 16.41 -0.50 -30.38
N GLY A 63 16.60 -0.23 -31.66
CA GLY A 63 17.01 1.07 -32.15
C GLY A 63 16.00 2.11 -31.66
N PHE A 64 16.47 3.26 -31.20
CA PHE A 64 15.60 4.26 -30.57
C PHE A 64 15.98 5.68 -30.98
N ARG A 65 14.99 6.51 -31.20
CA ARG A 65 15.14 7.94 -31.37
C ARG A 65 14.01 8.67 -30.68
N TYR A 66 14.38 9.62 -29.86
CA TYR A 66 13.42 10.48 -29.14
C TYR A 66 13.32 11.83 -29.86
N TYR A 67 12.09 12.34 -29.99
CA TYR A 67 11.77 13.66 -30.47
C TYR A 67 11.01 14.40 -29.37
N ASP A 68 11.40 15.64 -29.10
CA ASP A 68 10.70 16.50 -28.13
C ASP A 68 9.28 16.84 -28.60
N SER A 69 9.02 16.78 -29.89
CA SER A 69 7.75 17.08 -30.50
C SER A 69 7.46 16.23 -31.74
N ILE A 70 6.21 15.83 -31.93
CA ILE A 70 5.74 15.22 -33.19
C ILE A 70 5.98 16.13 -34.40
N ILE A 71 6.06 17.45 -34.18
CA ILE A 71 6.36 18.44 -35.25
C ILE A 71 7.76 18.25 -35.81
N ASP A 72 8.70 17.80 -35.00
CA ASP A 72 10.10 17.56 -35.38
C ASP A 72 10.31 16.25 -36.16
N LEU A 73 9.27 15.42 -36.24
CA LEU A 73 9.32 14.15 -36.96
C LEU A 73 9.40 14.35 -38.45
N GLU A 74 10.42 13.82 -39.09
CA GLU A 74 10.56 13.89 -40.56
C GLU A 74 9.45 13.10 -41.25
N ASP A 75 9.09 13.52 -42.48
CA ASP A 75 8.04 12.84 -43.25
C ASP A 75 8.34 11.36 -43.48
N ASP A 76 9.61 10.99 -43.54
CA ASP A 76 10.11 9.64 -43.84
C ASP A 76 10.90 9.03 -42.68
N PHE A 77 10.48 9.32 -41.46
CA PHE A 77 11.16 8.94 -40.21
C PHE A 77 11.44 7.42 -40.07
N ILE A 78 10.66 6.57 -40.72
CA ILE A 78 10.84 5.10 -40.66
C ILE A 78 12.13 4.62 -41.31
N HIS A 79 12.74 5.44 -42.23
CA HIS A 79 13.99 5.11 -42.90
C HIS A 79 15.23 5.78 -42.30
N GLU A 80 15.07 6.55 -41.24
CA GLU A 80 16.19 7.12 -40.52
C GLU A 80 17.04 6.05 -39.83
N LYS A 81 18.34 6.31 -39.77
CA LYS A 81 19.25 5.45 -38.99
C LYS A 81 19.24 5.89 -37.52
N PHE A 82 18.95 4.97 -36.65
CA PHE A 82 19.03 5.18 -35.20
C PHE A 82 20.42 4.80 -34.69
N GLU A 83 21.07 5.73 -34.00
CA GLU A 83 22.39 5.51 -33.41
C GLU A 83 22.27 5.04 -31.97
N ASP A 84 21.17 5.42 -31.29
CA ASP A 84 20.86 5.02 -29.92
C ASP A 84 20.03 3.75 -29.87
N THR A 85 20.06 3.10 -28.72
CA THR A 85 19.23 1.93 -28.40
C THR A 85 18.63 2.07 -27.02
N ILE A 86 17.42 1.51 -26.86
CA ILE A 86 16.72 1.42 -25.57
C ILE A 86 16.25 -0.02 -25.33
N PRO A 87 16.30 -0.54 -24.11
CA PRO A 87 15.68 -1.83 -23.82
C PRO A 87 14.15 -1.75 -23.95
N VAL A 88 13.54 -2.80 -24.45
CA VAL A 88 12.10 -3.04 -24.46
C VAL A 88 11.87 -4.35 -23.70
N PRO A 89 11.01 -4.40 -22.69
CA PRO A 89 10.18 -3.31 -22.15
C PRO A 89 10.98 -2.27 -21.36
N SER A 90 10.55 -1.00 -21.45
CA SER A 90 11.03 0.10 -20.59
C SER A 90 10.21 1.37 -20.75
N ASN A 91 10.43 2.32 -19.84
CA ASN A 91 9.96 3.70 -19.98
C ASN A 91 11.14 4.61 -20.30
N TRP A 92 11.06 5.44 -21.34
CA TRP A 92 12.18 6.22 -21.83
C TRP A 92 12.70 7.28 -20.84
N GLN A 93 11.87 7.75 -19.89
CA GLN A 93 12.27 8.70 -18.86
C GLN A 93 13.38 8.14 -17.95
N LEU A 94 13.40 6.83 -17.72
CA LEU A 94 14.42 6.16 -16.91
C LEU A 94 15.78 6.06 -17.64
N TYR A 95 15.81 6.36 -18.94
CA TYR A 95 17.00 6.34 -19.78
C TYR A 95 17.48 7.73 -20.18
N GLY A 96 16.91 8.78 -19.56
CA GLY A 96 17.34 10.16 -19.74
C GLY A 96 16.67 10.89 -20.91
N TYR A 97 15.62 10.31 -21.49
CA TYR A 97 14.79 10.98 -22.47
C TYR A 97 13.52 11.49 -21.78
N ASP A 98 13.18 12.79 -21.92
CA ASP A 98 12.07 13.41 -21.19
C ASP A 98 12.25 13.33 -19.65
N LYS A 99 11.22 13.68 -18.88
CA LYS A 99 11.22 13.69 -17.41
C LYS A 99 10.05 12.92 -16.86
N PRO A 100 10.24 12.19 -15.75
CA PRO A 100 9.11 11.72 -14.94
C PRO A 100 8.28 12.93 -14.49
N GLN A 101 6.98 12.74 -14.31
CA GLN A 101 6.07 13.74 -13.77
C GLN A 101 5.11 13.07 -12.81
N TYR A 102 4.93 13.64 -11.62
CA TYR A 102 3.97 13.15 -10.67
C TYR A 102 2.85 14.18 -10.45
N THR A 103 1.65 13.83 -10.82
CA THR A 103 0.42 14.54 -10.43
C THR A 103 -0.62 13.53 -9.97
N ASN A 104 -1.39 13.89 -8.94
CA ASN A 104 -2.53 13.10 -8.47
C ASN A 104 -3.80 13.53 -9.24
N VAL A 105 -4.37 14.70 -8.92
CA VAL A 105 -5.68 15.12 -9.46
C VAL A 105 -5.57 15.96 -10.73
N CYS A 106 -4.42 16.53 -11.03
CA CYS A 106 -4.28 17.46 -12.16
C CYS A 106 -3.83 16.76 -13.43
N TYR A 107 -4.53 17.01 -14.54
CA TYR A 107 -4.01 16.61 -15.86
C TYR A 107 -2.64 17.24 -16.13
N PRO A 108 -1.70 16.49 -16.72
CA PRO A 108 -0.39 17.03 -17.10
C PRO A 108 -0.43 17.94 -18.31
N ILE A 109 -1.57 18.02 -19.00
CA ILE A 109 -1.83 18.79 -20.22
C ILE A 109 -3.06 19.71 -20.03
N PRO A 110 -3.22 20.77 -20.84
CA PRO A 110 -4.46 21.57 -20.83
C PRO A 110 -5.70 20.70 -21.08
N PHE A 111 -6.77 20.96 -20.36
CA PHE A 111 -8.03 20.22 -20.51
C PHE A 111 -8.83 20.76 -21.71
N ASP A 112 -8.72 20.14 -22.88
CA ASP A 112 -9.46 20.46 -24.10
C ASP A 112 -9.81 19.18 -24.90
N PRO A 113 -10.45 18.17 -24.29
CA PRO A 113 -10.70 16.88 -24.93
C PRO A 113 -11.57 17.00 -26.20
N PRO A 114 -11.23 16.31 -27.32
CA PRO A 114 -10.23 15.23 -27.40
C PRO A 114 -8.82 15.71 -27.80
N PHE A 115 -8.59 17.01 -27.91
CA PHE A 115 -7.34 17.57 -28.41
C PHE A 115 -6.22 17.51 -27.37
N VAL A 116 -5.04 17.14 -27.81
CA VAL A 116 -3.80 17.19 -27.01
C VAL A 116 -2.88 18.30 -27.52
N PRO A 117 -1.86 18.75 -26.77
CA PRO A 117 -0.94 19.76 -27.25
C PRO A 117 -0.28 19.34 -28.57
N ASP A 118 -0.12 20.28 -29.54
CA ASP A 118 0.62 20.02 -30.78
C ASP A 118 2.08 19.59 -30.54
N ASP A 119 2.61 19.89 -29.37
CA ASP A 119 3.98 19.60 -28.93
C ASP A 119 4.06 18.28 -28.17
N ILE A 120 3.76 17.17 -28.86
CA ILE A 120 3.71 15.82 -28.32
C ILE A 120 5.09 15.16 -28.41
N PRO A 121 5.70 14.74 -27.27
CA PRO A 121 6.90 13.91 -27.31
C PRO A 121 6.66 12.56 -27.98
N VAL A 122 7.64 12.11 -28.79
CA VAL A 122 7.53 10.86 -29.56
C VAL A 122 8.80 10.02 -29.40
N GLY A 123 8.62 8.76 -28.99
CA GLY A 123 9.65 7.74 -29.06
C GLY A 123 9.47 6.85 -30.31
N VAL A 124 10.45 6.83 -31.19
CA VAL A 124 10.45 5.94 -32.37
C VAL A 124 11.37 4.78 -32.12
N TYR A 125 10.82 3.57 -32.13
CA TYR A 125 11.50 2.30 -31.88
C TYR A 125 11.67 1.53 -33.18
N GLN A 126 12.82 0.89 -33.43
CA GLN A 126 13.04 0.00 -34.55
C GLN A 126 13.62 -1.33 -34.13
N ARG A 127 13.09 -2.41 -34.72
CA ARG A 127 13.57 -3.79 -34.53
C ARG A 127 13.71 -4.49 -35.87
N GLU A 128 14.84 -5.12 -36.10
CA GLU A 128 15.03 -6.06 -37.19
C GLU A 128 14.29 -7.37 -36.90
N TYR A 129 13.62 -7.90 -37.91
CA TYR A 129 12.90 -9.18 -37.86
C TYR A 129 13.21 -9.99 -39.12
N ASP A 130 13.81 -11.17 -38.94
CA ASP A 130 14.10 -12.10 -40.02
C ASP A 130 12.91 -13.03 -40.27
N TYR A 131 12.36 -12.99 -41.47
CA TYR A 131 11.20 -13.79 -41.83
C TYR A 131 11.51 -14.84 -42.90
N SER A 132 11.11 -16.07 -42.62
CA SER A 132 11.09 -17.16 -43.60
C SER A 132 9.65 -17.63 -43.79
N PRO A 133 9.10 -17.58 -45.01
CA PRO A 133 7.76 -18.03 -45.29
C PRO A 133 7.59 -19.53 -45.00
N ASP A 134 6.71 -19.86 -44.06
CA ASP A 134 6.38 -21.24 -43.68
C ASP A 134 4.88 -21.55 -43.81
N GLY A 135 4.11 -20.60 -44.34
CA GLY A 135 2.66 -20.70 -44.49
C GLY A 135 1.86 -20.33 -43.26
N MET A 136 2.53 -19.95 -42.15
CA MET A 136 1.87 -19.45 -40.92
C MET A 136 1.73 -17.92 -40.98
N ASP A 137 0.72 -17.42 -40.28
CA ASP A 137 0.59 -15.99 -39.98
C ASP A 137 1.55 -15.56 -38.89
N ARG A 138 2.03 -14.34 -38.97
CA ARG A 138 2.83 -13.66 -37.93
C ARG A 138 1.98 -12.60 -37.26
N VAL A 139 1.66 -12.83 -35.99
CA VAL A 139 0.89 -11.87 -35.18
C VAL A 139 1.87 -11.20 -34.22
N LEU A 140 2.09 -9.91 -34.42
CA LEU A 140 2.89 -9.08 -33.52
C LEU A 140 2.01 -8.59 -32.38
N VAL A 141 2.47 -8.82 -31.15
CA VAL A 141 1.75 -8.52 -29.92
C VAL A 141 2.51 -7.50 -29.11
N PHE A 142 1.84 -6.43 -28.70
CA PHE A 142 2.26 -5.50 -27.66
C PHE A 142 1.36 -5.68 -26.45
N GLU A 143 1.89 -6.07 -25.30
CA GLU A 143 1.07 -6.25 -24.08
C GLU A 143 0.78 -4.94 -23.34
N GLY A 144 1.49 -3.83 -23.67
CA GLY A 144 1.25 -2.50 -23.10
C GLY A 144 2.17 -1.44 -23.69
N VAL A 145 1.58 -0.32 -24.10
CA VAL A 145 2.27 0.85 -24.69
C VAL A 145 1.60 2.14 -24.21
N ASP A 146 2.32 3.02 -23.58
CA ASP A 146 1.81 4.29 -23.07
C ASP A 146 2.30 5.48 -23.95
N SER A 147 1.38 6.32 -24.49
CA SER A 147 -0.11 6.23 -24.44
C SER A 147 -0.71 5.54 -25.67
N CYS A 148 -0.08 5.67 -26.86
CA CYS A 148 -0.55 5.05 -28.10
C CYS A 148 0.60 4.72 -29.03
N VAL A 149 0.36 3.81 -29.99
CA VAL A 149 1.36 3.34 -30.94
C VAL A 149 0.86 3.39 -32.38
N TYR A 150 1.70 3.91 -33.28
CA TYR A 150 1.61 3.78 -34.72
C TYR A 150 2.60 2.75 -35.21
N LEU A 151 2.12 1.66 -35.84
CA LEU A 151 2.93 0.53 -36.26
C LEU A 151 3.18 0.56 -37.76
N TYR A 152 4.44 0.38 -38.13
CA TYR A 152 4.89 0.22 -39.52
C TYR A 152 5.72 -1.06 -39.66
N VAL A 153 5.62 -1.74 -40.77
CA VAL A 153 6.50 -2.84 -41.15
C VAL A 153 7.05 -2.53 -42.54
N ASN A 154 8.37 -2.43 -42.63
CA ASN A 154 9.04 -1.90 -43.84
C ASN A 154 8.46 -0.53 -44.20
N ASP A 155 7.96 -0.36 -45.42
CA ASP A 155 7.42 0.90 -45.91
C ASP A 155 5.90 1.05 -45.67
N SER A 156 5.29 0.11 -44.96
CA SER A 156 3.83 0.03 -44.89
C SER A 156 3.32 0.38 -43.50
N PHE A 157 2.33 1.28 -43.42
CA PHE A 157 1.51 1.48 -42.24
C PHE A 157 0.66 0.22 -41.99
N VAL A 158 0.80 -0.36 -40.81
CA VAL A 158 0.08 -1.57 -40.36
C VAL A 158 -1.17 -1.21 -39.56
N GLY A 159 -1.02 -0.28 -38.61
CA GLY A 159 -2.13 0.11 -37.77
C GLY A 159 -1.77 1.06 -36.63
N TYR A 160 -2.79 1.33 -35.82
CA TYR A 160 -2.77 2.19 -34.63
C TYR A 160 -3.49 1.52 -33.49
N SER A 161 -3.04 1.73 -32.27
CA SER A 161 -3.72 1.30 -31.04
C SER A 161 -3.44 2.26 -29.91
N GLN A 162 -4.45 2.50 -29.08
CA GLN A 162 -4.38 3.22 -27.81
C GLN A 162 -4.95 2.34 -26.68
N VAL A 163 -5.05 2.87 -25.47
CA VAL A 163 -5.30 2.21 -24.18
C VAL A 163 -4.01 1.56 -23.68
N SER A 164 -3.34 2.25 -22.79
CA SER A 164 -1.96 1.98 -22.40
C SER A 164 -1.73 0.55 -21.87
N HIS A 165 -2.68 0.01 -21.11
CA HIS A 165 -2.54 -1.31 -20.47
C HIS A 165 -3.32 -2.43 -21.21
N ALA A 166 -3.86 -2.14 -22.40
CA ALA A 166 -4.51 -3.15 -23.24
C ALA A 166 -3.51 -3.83 -24.18
N THR A 167 -3.76 -5.10 -24.48
CA THR A 167 -2.97 -5.85 -25.46
C THR A 167 -3.41 -5.46 -26.88
N ALA A 168 -2.45 -5.11 -27.72
CA ALA A 168 -2.65 -4.81 -29.15
C ALA A 168 -1.99 -5.89 -30.01
N GLU A 169 -2.77 -6.52 -30.90
CA GLU A 169 -2.31 -7.59 -31.79
C GLU A 169 -2.49 -7.21 -33.24
N PHE A 170 -1.44 -7.40 -34.06
CA PHE A 170 -1.43 -7.05 -35.47
C PHE A 170 -0.98 -8.23 -36.32
N ASN A 171 -1.75 -8.60 -37.34
CA ASN A 171 -1.26 -9.55 -38.35
C ASN A 171 -0.30 -8.84 -39.29
N ILE A 172 0.99 -9.04 -39.09
CA ILE A 172 2.05 -8.40 -39.90
C ILE A 172 2.43 -9.21 -41.16
N THR A 173 1.91 -10.43 -41.33
CA THR A 173 2.26 -11.33 -42.47
C THR A 173 2.16 -10.67 -43.84
N PRO A 174 1.11 -9.87 -44.13
CA PRO A 174 0.99 -9.23 -45.47
C PRO A 174 2.08 -8.19 -45.81
N TYR A 175 2.78 -7.71 -44.78
CA TYR A 175 3.79 -6.64 -44.87
C TYR A 175 5.22 -7.18 -44.85
N LEU A 176 5.41 -8.50 -44.59
CA LEU A 176 6.73 -9.13 -44.47
C LEU A 176 7.26 -9.58 -45.87
N ALA A 177 8.52 -9.30 -46.10
CA ALA A 177 9.30 -9.88 -47.18
C ALA A 177 10.18 -11.03 -46.66
N GLU A 178 10.52 -12.00 -47.54
CA GLU A 178 11.49 -13.05 -47.16
C GLU A 178 12.85 -12.42 -46.79
N GLY A 179 13.43 -12.83 -45.67
CA GLY A 179 14.66 -12.27 -45.11
C GLY A 179 14.40 -11.16 -44.11
N ARG A 180 15.28 -10.15 -44.15
CA ARG A 180 15.29 -9.04 -43.18
C ARG A 180 14.16 -8.04 -43.40
N ASN A 181 13.41 -7.77 -42.35
CA ASN A 181 12.36 -6.77 -42.26
C ASN A 181 12.65 -5.79 -41.13
N ILE A 182 12.05 -4.62 -41.16
CA ILE A 182 12.14 -3.62 -40.11
C ILE A 182 10.71 -3.38 -39.54
N ILE A 183 10.57 -3.59 -38.25
CA ILE A 183 9.38 -3.21 -37.50
C ILE A 183 9.67 -1.85 -36.88
N THR A 184 8.82 -0.84 -37.14
CA THR A 184 8.93 0.50 -36.56
C THR A 184 7.67 0.82 -35.78
N ALA A 185 7.83 1.17 -34.49
CA ALA A 185 6.76 1.62 -33.60
C ALA A 185 7.01 3.08 -33.21
N ALA A 186 6.14 4.00 -33.62
CA ALA A 186 6.15 5.38 -33.15
C ALA A 186 5.14 5.50 -31.99
N VAL A 187 5.66 5.77 -30.80
CA VAL A 187 4.89 5.87 -29.55
C VAL A 187 4.76 7.34 -29.16
N LEU A 188 3.53 7.81 -28.98
CA LEU A 188 3.24 9.18 -28.57
C LEU A 188 2.98 9.23 -27.07
N LYS A 189 3.47 10.28 -26.39
CA LYS A 189 3.25 10.51 -24.96
C LYS A 189 1.79 10.87 -24.64
N TRP A 190 1.10 11.57 -25.56
CA TRP A 190 -0.26 12.03 -25.37
C TRP A 190 -1.16 11.62 -26.53
N CYS A 191 -2.39 11.27 -26.20
CA CYS A 191 -3.49 11.06 -27.14
C CYS A 191 -4.82 11.40 -26.46
N ASP A 192 -5.94 11.36 -27.16
CA ASP A 192 -7.28 11.58 -26.59
C ASP A 192 -7.60 10.60 -25.46
N GLY A 193 -7.01 9.40 -25.47
CA GLY A 193 -7.06 8.42 -24.38
C GLY A 193 -6.43 8.91 -23.06
N THR A 194 -5.49 9.85 -23.10
CA THR A 194 -4.83 10.42 -21.93
C THR A 194 -5.83 11.07 -20.95
N TYR A 195 -6.95 11.59 -21.45
CA TYR A 195 -8.02 12.13 -20.59
C TYR A 195 -8.80 11.07 -19.81
N LEU A 196 -8.64 9.80 -20.16
CA LEU A 196 -9.23 8.65 -19.47
C LEU A 196 -8.17 7.84 -18.68
N GLU A 197 -6.93 8.31 -18.66
CA GLU A 197 -5.79 7.62 -18.01
C GLU A 197 -5.05 8.59 -17.05
N ASP A 198 -5.82 9.23 -16.17
CA ASP A 198 -5.34 10.24 -15.23
C ASP A 198 -5.04 9.65 -13.82
N GLN A 199 -4.49 8.44 -13.79
CA GLN A 199 -4.20 7.72 -12.55
C GLN A 199 -3.17 8.43 -11.67
N ASP A 200 -3.32 8.30 -10.35
CA ASP A 200 -2.41 8.79 -9.32
C ASP A 200 -1.11 7.97 -9.29
N LYS A 201 -0.21 8.27 -10.20
CA LYS A 201 1.10 7.61 -10.32
C LYS A 201 2.14 8.51 -10.98
N ILE A 202 3.44 8.21 -10.81
CA ILE A 202 4.50 8.87 -11.59
C ILE A 202 4.29 8.51 -13.06
N ARG A 203 4.06 9.52 -13.91
CA ARG A 203 3.79 9.37 -15.34
C ARG A 203 5.06 9.06 -16.10
N LEU A 204 5.04 7.93 -16.79
CA LEU A 204 6.12 7.41 -17.62
C LEU A 204 5.53 6.90 -18.93
N SER A 205 6.30 6.91 -20.01
CA SER A 205 5.83 6.49 -21.34
C SER A 205 6.79 5.55 -22.02
N GLY A 206 6.32 4.82 -23.02
CA GLY A 206 7.10 3.89 -23.82
C GLY A 206 6.44 2.52 -24.00
N ILE A 207 7.19 1.57 -24.53
CA ILE A 207 6.77 0.18 -24.64
C ILE A 207 7.16 -0.53 -23.33
N PHE A 208 6.22 -0.65 -22.40
CA PHE A 208 6.51 -1.04 -21.02
C PHE A 208 6.11 -2.47 -20.63
N ARG A 209 5.55 -3.25 -21.57
CA ARG A 209 5.30 -4.69 -21.41
C ARG A 209 5.90 -5.49 -22.54
N ASP A 210 5.86 -6.80 -22.43
CA ASP A 210 6.47 -7.72 -23.39
C ASP A 210 5.98 -7.48 -24.84
N VAL A 211 6.91 -7.61 -25.78
CA VAL A 211 6.62 -7.60 -27.24
C VAL A 211 7.08 -8.91 -27.82
N TYR A 212 6.22 -9.56 -28.58
CA TYR A 212 6.54 -10.85 -29.21
C TYR A 212 5.78 -11.08 -30.51
N VAL A 213 6.26 -12.02 -31.30
CA VAL A 213 5.58 -12.52 -32.51
C VAL A 213 5.08 -13.91 -32.27
N LEU A 214 3.79 -14.14 -32.52
CA LEU A 214 3.19 -15.47 -32.58
C LEU A 214 3.18 -15.98 -34.01
N SER A 215 3.69 -17.21 -34.20
CA SER A 215 3.61 -17.96 -35.47
C SER A 215 2.40 -18.88 -35.43
N ARG A 216 1.30 -18.49 -36.08
CA ARG A 216 0.01 -19.13 -35.97
C ARG A 216 -0.40 -19.82 -37.30
N PRO A 217 -0.90 -21.06 -37.29
CA PRO A 217 -1.48 -21.66 -38.50
C PRO A 217 -2.72 -20.84 -38.95
N LYS A 218 -3.07 -20.92 -40.23
CA LYS A 218 -4.23 -20.19 -40.77
C LYS A 218 -5.56 -20.71 -40.22
N MET A 219 -5.66 -21.99 -39.92
CA MET A 219 -6.79 -22.57 -39.20
C MET A 219 -6.34 -22.85 -37.77
N ARG A 220 -6.87 -22.06 -36.83
CA ARG A 220 -6.45 -22.01 -35.42
C ARG A 220 -7.59 -21.68 -34.50
N LEU A 221 -7.40 -21.93 -33.23
CA LEU A 221 -8.27 -21.40 -32.18
C LEU A 221 -8.04 -19.89 -32.04
N GLU A 222 -9.10 -19.10 -32.26
CA GLU A 222 -9.01 -17.64 -32.11
C GLU A 222 -9.37 -17.20 -30.68
N ASN A 223 -10.36 -17.84 -30.07
CA ASN A 223 -10.82 -17.52 -28.73
C ASN A 223 -11.47 -18.72 -28.06
N TYR A 224 -11.49 -18.74 -26.71
CA TYR A 224 -12.31 -19.68 -25.93
C TYR A 224 -12.77 -19.08 -24.63
N ILE A 225 -13.88 -19.58 -24.10
CA ILE A 225 -14.46 -19.14 -22.84
C ILE A 225 -14.71 -20.38 -21.97
N VAL A 226 -14.29 -20.30 -20.72
CA VAL A 226 -14.49 -21.31 -19.68
C VAL A 226 -15.39 -20.75 -18.59
N LYS A 227 -16.56 -21.40 -18.38
CA LYS A 227 -17.41 -21.09 -17.21
C LYS A 227 -17.50 -22.30 -16.31
N THR A 228 -17.28 -22.09 -15.01
CA THR A 228 -17.45 -23.10 -13.99
C THR A 228 -18.74 -22.82 -13.20
N ILE A 229 -19.60 -23.84 -13.10
CA ILE A 229 -20.90 -23.73 -12.43
C ILE A 229 -20.97 -24.82 -11.38
N LEU A 230 -21.11 -24.42 -10.12
CA LEU A 230 -21.22 -25.37 -9.01
C LEU A 230 -22.63 -25.95 -8.92
N GLY A 231 -22.69 -27.28 -8.74
CA GLY A 231 -23.92 -28.00 -8.45
C GLY A 231 -24.03 -28.40 -6.98
N GLU A 232 -24.99 -29.27 -6.68
CA GLU A 232 -25.16 -29.80 -5.32
C GLU A 232 -24.19 -30.96 -5.05
N ASN A 233 -23.84 -31.18 -3.78
CA ASN A 233 -23.07 -32.34 -3.30
C ASN A 233 -21.70 -32.53 -3.96
N GLY A 234 -20.98 -31.41 -4.26
CA GLY A 234 -19.63 -31.48 -4.87
C GLY A 234 -19.64 -31.75 -6.37
N SER A 235 -20.79 -31.72 -7.03
CA SER A 235 -20.84 -31.75 -8.50
C SER A 235 -20.57 -30.36 -9.07
N ALA A 236 -20.07 -30.32 -10.31
CA ALA A 236 -19.89 -29.09 -11.08
C ALA A 236 -20.12 -29.33 -12.57
N ARG A 237 -20.34 -28.23 -13.29
CA ARG A 237 -20.36 -28.18 -14.74
C ARG A 237 -19.25 -27.27 -15.22
N LEU A 238 -18.54 -27.71 -16.25
CA LEU A 238 -17.65 -26.92 -17.05
C LEU A 238 -18.36 -26.61 -18.37
N GLU A 239 -18.68 -25.35 -18.63
CA GLU A 239 -19.14 -24.87 -19.94
C GLU A 239 -17.94 -24.35 -20.71
N PHE A 240 -17.70 -24.92 -21.89
CA PHE A 240 -16.54 -24.60 -22.71
C PHE A 240 -17.00 -24.23 -24.12
N THR A 241 -16.70 -22.99 -24.51
CA THR A 241 -17.04 -22.45 -25.83
C THR A 241 -15.76 -22.12 -26.59
N VAL A 242 -15.68 -22.46 -27.88
CA VAL A 242 -14.52 -22.21 -28.73
C VAL A 242 -14.90 -21.46 -30.00
N PHE A 243 -13.95 -20.69 -30.53
CA PHE A 243 -14.12 -19.90 -31.75
C PHE A 243 -12.87 -20.04 -32.64
N GLY A 244 -13.08 -20.17 -33.96
CA GLY A 244 -12.07 -20.22 -35.00
C GLY A 244 -11.81 -21.62 -35.54
N CYS A 245 -11.84 -22.67 -34.73
CA CYS A 245 -11.76 -24.06 -35.19
C CYS A 245 -12.27 -25.07 -34.15
N ASP A 246 -12.53 -26.29 -34.63
CA ASP A 246 -12.84 -27.43 -33.77
C ASP A 246 -11.63 -27.87 -32.95
N VAL A 247 -11.86 -28.27 -31.69
CA VAL A 247 -10.80 -28.69 -30.77
C VAL A 247 -11.13 -30.02 -30.10
N SER A 248 -10.06 -30.73 -29.63
CA SER A 248 -10.21 -31.76 -28.63
C SER A 248 -9.55 -31.29 -27.31
N ALA A 249 -10.24 -31.52 -26.22
CA ALA A 249 -9.79 -31.04 -24.92
C ALA A 249 -9.72 -32.16 -23.89
N LYS A 250 -8.77 -32.04 -22.93
CA LYS A 250 -8.57 -32.97 -21.83
C LYS A 250 -8.40 -32.22 -20.54
N LEU A 251 -9.26 -32.46 -19.55
CA LEU A 251 -9.18 -31.93 -18.21
C LEU A 251 -8.55 -32.94 -17.26
N CYS A 252 -7.51 -32.56 -16.56
CA CYS A 252 -6.84 -33.35 -15.53
C CYS A 252 -6.86 -32.63 -14.18
N ASP A 253 -6.83 -33.39 -13.08
CA ASP A 253 -6.50 -32.85 -11.76
C ASP A 253 -4.98 -32.61 -11.62
N ASP A 254 -4.55 -32.15 -10.46
CA ASP A 254 -3.15 -31.84 -10.17
C ASP A 254 -2.24 -33.07 -10.14
N ASP A 255 -2.78 -34.25 -9.83
CA ASP A 255 -2.08 -35.54 -9.90
C ASP A 255 -2.00 -36.09 -11.35
N GLY A 256 -2.55 -35.36 -12.33
CA GLY A 256 -2.58 -35.73 -13.75
C GLY A 256 -3.66 -36.78 -14.10
N VAL A 257 -4.58 -37.05 -13.17
CA VAL A 257 -5.70 -37.97 -13.42
C VAL A 257 -6.71 -37.32 -14.34
N THR A 258 -7.10 -38.00 -15.41
CA THR A 258 -8.07 -37.49 -16.38
C THR A 258 -9.47 -37.44 -15.76
N MET A 259 -10.01 -36.26 -15.61
CA MET A 259 -11.39 -35.99 -15.14
C MET A 259 -12.39 -36.05 -16.31
N ALA A 260 -12.01 -35.50 -17.47
CA ALA A 260 -12.83 -35.52 -18.68
C ALA A 260 -11.98 -35.42 -19.94
N GLN A 261 -12.51 -36.01 -21.04
CA GLN A 261 -12.00 -35.81 -22.39
C GLN A 261 -13.17 -35.60 -23.33
N PHE A 262 -13.12 -34.54 -24.14
CA PHE A 262 -14.24 -34.12 -24.97
C PHE A 262 -13.79 -33.37 -26.23
N SER A 263 -14.70 -33.14 -27.14
CA SER A 263 -14.50 -32.27 -28.31
C SER A 263 -15.46 -31.08 -28.23
N ALA A 264 -15.03 -29.92 -28.72
CA ALA A 264 -15.87 -28.76 -28.92
C ALA A 264 -15.73 -28.27 -30.36
N TYR A 265 -16.83 -27.79 -30.91
CA TYR A 265 -16.93 -27.35 -32.29
C TYR A 265 -17.00 -25.84 -32.39
N ASP A 266 -16.46 -25.29 -33.49
CA ASP A 266 -16.39 -23.83 -33.69
C ASP A 266 -17.78 -23.17 -33.54
N GLY A 267 -17.83 -22.13 -32.66
CA GLY A 267 -19.05 -21.37 -32.34
C GLY A 267 -20.03 -22.09 -31.41
N GLU A 268 -19.72 -23.31 -30.93
CA GLU A 268 -20.61 -24.09 -30.06
C GLU A 268 -20.06 -24.16 -28.61
N SER A 269 -20.98 -24.22 -27.64
CA SER A 269 -20.69 -24.46 -26.24
C SER A 269 -20.93 -25.92 -25.88
N VAL A 270 -19.99 -26.59 -25.22
CA VAL A 270 -20.13 -27.93 -24.68
C VAL A 270 -20.19 -27.92 -23.16
N GLU A 271 -21.11 -28.71 -22.60
CA GLU A 271 -21.29 -28.86 -21.15
C GLU A 271 -20.69 -30.17 -20.67
N ILE A 272 -19.75 -30.13 -19.74
CA ILE A 272 -19.08 -31.27 -19.11
C ILE A 272 -19.49 -31.37 -17.65
N LYS A 273 -20.13 -32.45 -17.26
CA LYS A 273 -20.51 -32.74 -15.87
C LYS A 273 -19.36 -33.45 -15.15
N LEU A 274 -19.06 -32.94 -13.97
CA LEU A 274 -17.99 -33.40 -13.11
C LEU A 274 -18.54 -33.69 -11.71
N GLU A 275 -17.97 -34.70 -11.06
CA GLU A 275 -18.32 -35.07 -9.68
C GLU A 275 -17.09 -34.94 -8.78
N ASN A 276 -17.33 -34.59 -7.50
CA ASN A 276 -16.30 -34.49 -6.47
C ASN A 276 -15.18 -33.53 -6.84
N VAL A 277 -15.51 -32.34 -7.40
CA VAL A 277 -14.52 -31.33 -7.71
C VAL A 277 -14.01 -30.65 -6.44
N LYS A 278 -12.68 -30.39 -6.39
CA LYS A 278 -12.06 -29.53 -5.41
C LYS A 278 -12.28 -28.07 -5.85
N LEU A 279 -12.70 -27.23 -4.91
CA LEU A 279 -13.02 -25.85 -5.20
C LEU A 279 -11.79 -24.95 -5.05
N TRP A 280 -11.74 -23.89 -5.83
CA TRP A 280 -10.74 -22.85 -5.73
C TRP A 280 -11.21 -21.76 -4.75
N SER A 281 -10.32 -21.34 -3.84
CA SER A 281 -10.47 -20.14 -3.00
C SER A 281 -9.09 -19.55 -2.71
N ALA A 282 -9.03 -18.35 -2.14
CA ALA A 282 -7.75 -17.74 -1.74
C ALA A 282 -7.01 -18.55 -0.64
N GLU A 283 -7.73 -19.39 0.12
CA GLU A 283 -7.15 -20.27 1.14
C GLU A 283 -6.77 -21.64 0.58
N THR A 284 -7.47 -22.10 -0.47
CA THR A 284 -7.25 -23.39 -1.13
C THR A 284 -7.26 -23.20 -2.65
N PRO A 285 -6.17 -22.70 -3.24
CA PRO A 285 -6.13 -22.32 -4.66
C PRO A 285 -5.92 -23.55 -5.57
N TYR A 286 -6.87 -24.49 -5.53
CA TYR A 286 -6.76 -25.72 -6.31
C TYR A 286 -7.10 -25.49 -7.78
N LEU A 287 -6.19 -25.86 -8.67
CA LEU A 287 -6.31 -25.69 -10.12
C LEU A 287 -6.30 -27.01 -10.86
N TYR A 288 -7.17 -27.15 -11.85
CA TYR A 288 -7.20 -28.24 -12.81
C TYR A 288 -6.50 -27.81 -14.09
N ARG A 289 -5.90 -28.74 -14.82
CA ARG A 289 -5.20 -28.49 -16.08
C ARG A 289 -6.05 -28.90 -17.27
N LEU A 290 -6.49 -27.93 -18.08
CA LEU A 290 -7.18 -28.12 -19.33
C LEU A 290 -6.18 -28.01 -20.49
N THR A 291 -5.92 -29.14 -21.19
CA THR A 291 -5.15 -29.16 -22.43
C THR A 291 -6.08 -29.10 -23.61
N ILE A 292 -5.93 -28.11 -24.48
CA ILE A 292 -6.75 -27.84 -25.67
C ILE A 292 -5.88 -28.11 -26.90
N ASN A 293 -6.26 -29.07 -27.74
CA ASN A 293 -5.58 -29.35 -29.00
C ASN A 293 -6.36 -28.78 -30.17
N ALA A 294 -5.77 -27.81 -30.86
CA ALA A 294 -6.33 -27.07 -31.98
C ALA A 294 -5.47 -27.30 -33.23
N GLY A 295 -5.66 -28.39 -33.92
CA GLY A 295 -4.86 -28.74 -35.13
C GLY A 295 -3.38 -28.93 -34.77
N ASP A 296 -2.52 -28.02 -35.18
CA ASP A 296 -1.07 -28.04 -34.95
C ASP A 296 -0.63 -27.21 -33.72
N GLU A 297 -1.60 -26.65 -32.99
CA GLU A 297 -1.37 -25.92 -31.72
C GLU A 297 -1.91 -26.69 -30.53
N VAL A 298 -1.27 -26.50 -29.38
CA VAL A 298 -1.77 -26.94 -28.09
C VAL A 298 -1.75 -25.76 -27.12
N ILE A 299 -2.83 -25.59 -26.36
CA ILE A 299 -2.99 -24.52 -25.36
C ILE A 299 -3.24 -25.17 -24.00
N GLY A 300 -2.60 -24.66 -22.98
CA GLY A 300 -2.83 -25.00 -21.58
C GLY A 300 -3.62 -23.93 -20.87
N GLU A 301 -4.65 -24.32 -20.11
CA GLU A 301 -5.41 -23.43 -19.25
C GLU A 301 -5.55 -24.03 -17.84
N GLU A 302 -5.30 -23.24 -16.82
CA GLU A 302 -5.49 -23.61 -15.41
C GLU A 302 -6.87 -23.17 -14.93
N ILE A 303 -7.69 -24.12 -14.50
CA ILE A 303 -9.10 -23.89 -14.18
C ILE A 303 -9.36 -24.07 -12.69
N GLY A 304 -9.88 -23.03 -12.04
CA GLY A 304 -10.42 -23.08 -10.67
C GLY A 304 -11.94 -23.16 -10.67
N PHE A 305 -12.51 -24.17 -10.01
CA PHE A 305 -13.95 -24.26 -9.84
C PHE A 305 -14.40 -23.40 -8.66
N ARG A 306 -15.17 -22.38 -8.95
CA ARG A 306 -15.71 -21.46 -7.94
C ARG A 306 -17.04 -20.85 -8.37
N ASP A 307 -17.80 -20.35 -7.38
CA ASP A 307 -19.04 -19.58 -7.55
C ASP A 307 -18.91 -18.25 -6.78
N VAL A 308 -19.26 -17.14 -7.42
CA VAL A 308 -19.26 -15.81 -6.82
C VAL A 308 -20.63 -15.20 -6.99
N LYS A 309 -21.27 -14.77 -5.89
CA LYS A 309 -22.59 -14.16 -5.95
C LYS A 309 -22.89 -13.29 -4.73
N VAL A 310 -23.87 -12.39 -4.88
CA VAL A 310 -24.52 -11.72 -3.78
C VAL A 310 -25.76 -12.53 -3.37
N ASP A 311 -25.83 -12.95 -2.12
CA ASP A 311 -27.00 -13.60 -1.54
C ASP A 311 -27.44 -12.83 -0.30
N LYS A 312 -28.65 -12.25 -0.33
CA LYS A 312 -29.25 -11.46 0.76
C LYS A 312 -28.35 -10.32 1.26
N GLY A 313 -27.68 -9.63 0.33
CA GLY A 313 -26.81 -8.50 0.66
C GLY A 313 -25.42 -8.91 1.17
N VAL A 314 -25.03 -10.16 1.00
CA VAL A 314 -23.72 -10.69 1.40
C VAL A 314 -23.00 -11.25 0.19
N VAL A 315 -21.74 -10.85 -0.02
CA VAL A 315 -20.86 -11.48 -1.02
C VAL A 315 -20.47 -12.87 -0.54
N LYS A 316 -20.74 -13.85 -1.38
CA LYS A 316 -20.39 -15.25 -1.11
C LYS A 316 -19.51 -15.82 -2.21
N ILE A 317 -18.47 -16.53 -1.81
CA ILE A 317 -17.66 -17.37 -2.66
C ILE A 317 -17.85 -18.81 -2.21
N ASN A 318 -18.18 -19.71 -3.15
CA ASN A 318 -18.47 -21.12 -2.86
C ASN A 318 -19.54 -21.29 -1.75
N GLY A 319 -20.52 -20.38 -1.71
CA GLY A 319 -21.63 -20.37 -0.76
C GLY A 319 -21.29 -19.83 0.64
N LYS A 320 -20.03 -19.46 0.93
CA LYS A 320 -19.58 -18.88 2.21
C LYS A 320 -19.40 -17.36 2.10
N ALA A 321 -19.78 -16.63 3.14
CA ALA A 321 -19.48 -15.21 3.26
C ALA A 321 -17.97 -15.00 3.34
N VAL A 322 -17.43 -14.05 2.58
CA VAL A 322 -15.99 -13.78 2.49
C VAL A 322 -15.68 -12.34 2.89
N LYS A 323 -14.53 -12.15 3.54
CA LYS A 323 -13.96 -10.83 3.86
C LYS A 323 -12.70 -10.60 3.06
N PHE A 324 -12.70 -9.52 2.25
CA PHE A 324 -11.51 -9.10 1.54
C PHE A 324 -10.57 -8.35 2.50
N LYS A 325 -9.44 -8.94 2.78
CA LYS A 325 -8.29 -8.38 3.48
C LYS A 325 -7.33 -7.91 2.41
N GLY A 326 -7.64 -6.78 1.79
CA GLY A 326 -7.09 -6.36 0.50
C GLY A 326 -6.06 -5.24 0.59
N VAL A 327 -5.36 -5.06 -0.53
CA VAL A 327 -4.47 -3.95 -0.81
C VAL A 327 -4.63 -3.50 -2.26
N ASN A 328 -4.51 -2.19 -2.52
CA ASN A 328 -4.42 -1.63 -3.86
C ASN A 328 -2.98 -1.76 -4.36
N ARG A 329 -2.78 -1.99 -5.66
CA ARG A 329 -1.44 -2.19 -6.21
C ARG A 329 -1.30 -1.56 -7.59
N HIS A 330 -0.34 -0.65 -7.72
CA HIS A 330 0.19 -0.17 -8.99
C HIS A 330 1.37 -1.02 -9.50
N ASP A 331 1.53 -1.10 -10.84
CA ASP A 331 2.78 -1.55 -11.46
C ASP A 331 3.81 -0.41 -11.39
N SER A 332 4.58 -0.36 -10.30
CA SER A 332 5.59 0.68 -10.06
C SER A 332 6.84 0.09 -9.44
N TYR A 333 7.98 0.23 -10.15
CA TYR A 333 9.30 -0.20 -9.68
C TYR A 333 10.33 0.89 -9.96
N PRO A 334 11.22 1.21 -9.02
CA PRO A 334 12.14 2.33 -9.17
C PRO A 334 13.10 2.14 -10.36
N ASP A 335 13.53 0.90 -10.62
CA ASP A 335 14.52 0.60 -11.65
C ASP A 335 13.91 0.33 -13.05
N THR A 336 12.64 -0.12 -13.10
CA THR A 336 11.98 -0.57 -14.34
C THR A 336 10.72 0.22 -14.69
N GLY A 337 10.30 1.17 -13.84
CA GLY A 337 9.08 1.96 -14.05
C GLY A 337 7.82 1.11 -14.03
N TYR A 338 7.06 1.15 -15.12
CA TYR A 338 5.82 0.37 -15.28
C TYR A 338 6.06 -1.11 -15.63
N TYR A 339 7.28 -1.46 -16.02
CA TYR A 339 7.59 -2.85 -16.31
C TYR A 339 7.73 -3.65 -15.02
N ALA A 340 6.82 -4.58 -14.83
CA ALA A 340 6.85 -5.58 -13.78
C ALA A 340 7.24 -6.95 -14.37
N SER A 341 8.42 -7.44 -14.04
CA SER A 341 8.85 -8.79 -14.45
C SER A 341 8.09 -9.88 -13.68
N TYR A 342 8.12 -11.11 -14.19
CA TYR A 342 7.55 -12.28 -13.51
C TYR A 342 8.03 -12.39 -12.05
N GLU A 343 9.34 -12.23 -11.82
CA GLU A 343 9.93 -12.37 -10.49
C GLU A 343 9.51 -11.22 -9.54
N GLN A 344 9.38 -10.00 -10.06
CA GLN A 344 8.90 -8.85 -9.29
C GLN A 344 7.44 -9.02 -8.90
N MET A 345 6.56 -9.40 -9.84
CA MET A 345 5.15 -9.68 -9.55
C MET A 345 4.99 -10.82 -8.53
N LYS A 346 5.75 -11.92 -8.70
CA LYS A 346 5.74 -13.04 -7.76
C LYS A 346 6.22 -12.63 -6.37
N ALA A 347 7.27 -11.81 -6.29
CA ALA A 347 7.79 -11.32 -5.01
C ALA A 347 6.76 -10.47 -4.25
N ASP A 348 6.05 -9.56 -4.95
CA ASP A 348 4.97 -8.77 -4.37
C ASP A 348 3.87 -9.68 -3.80
N LEU A 349 3.35 -10.61 -4.61
CA LEU A 349 2.26 -11.51 -4.21
C LEU A 349 2.65 -12.45 -3.07
N VAL A 350 3.87 -12.97 -3.07
CA VAL A 350 4.42 -13.77 -1.95
C VAL A 350 4.52 -12.94 -0.68
N LEU A 351 4.99 -11.69 -0.79
CA LEU A 351 5.08 -10.79 0.36
C LEU A 351 3.69 -10.44 0.91
N MET A 352 2.69 -10.22 0.05
CA MET A 352 1.29 -10.02 0.43
C MET A 352 0.74 -11.23 1.20
N LYS A 353 0.93 -12.46 0.69
CA LYS A 353 0.49 -13.68 1.37
C LYS A 353 1.15 -13.86 2.73
N LYS A 354 2.46 -13.58 2.85
CA LYS A 354 3.18 -13.60 4.13
C LYS A 354 2.62 -12.62 5.16
N HIS A 355 1.91 -11.58 4.70
CA HIS A 355 1.31 -10.55 5.55
C HIS A 355 -0.22 -10.69 5.66
N ASN A 356 -0.76 -11.90 5.45
CA ASN A 356 -2.17 -12.25 5.63
C ASN A 356 -3.15 -11.51 4.69
N ILE A 357 -2.64 -10.91 3.61
CA ILE A 357 -3.45 -10.31 2.56
C ILE A 357 -4.03 -11.42 1.68
N ASN A 358 -5.34 -11.39 1.42
CA ASN A 358 -6.05 -12.37 0.60
C ASN A 358 -6.62 -11.80 -0.70
N ALA A 359 -6.50 -10.49 -0.93
CA ALA A 359 -7.09 -9.82 -2.08
C ALA A 359 -6.22 -8.66 -2.58
N VAL A 360 -6.29 -8.40 -3.90
CA VAL A 360 -5.62 -7.27 -4.56
C VAL A 360 -6.61 -6.57 -5.48
N ARG A 361 -6.63 -5.22 -5.48
CA ARG A 361 -7.25 -4.42 -6.54
C ARG A 361 -6.14 -3.95 -7.47
N THR A 362 -6.32 -4.19 -8.76
CA THR A 362 -5.37 -3.75 -9.80
C THR A 362 -5.60 -2.28 -10.12
N SER A 363 -5.18 -1.41 -9.21
CA SER A 363 -5.33 0.04 -9.30
C SER A 363 -4.40 0.64 -10.34
N HIS A 364 -4.85 1.38 -11.32
CA HIS A 364 -6.24 1.54 -11.79
C HIS A 364 -6.29 1.12 -13.26
N TYR A 365 -5.84 -0.10 -13.54
CA TYR A 365 -5.72 -0.67 -14.91
C TYR A 365 -5.44 -2.18 -14.86
N PRO A 366 -5.74 -2.91 -15.94
CA PRO A 366 -5.41 -4.33 -16.04
C PRO A 366 -3.90 -4.56 -15.95
N ASN A 367 -3.47 -5.43 -15.03
CA ASN A 367 -2.06 -5.82 -14.90
C ASN A 367 -1.61 -6.73 -16.07
N SER A 368 -0.32 -7.12 -16.13
CA SER A 368 0.16 -8.13 -17.08
C SER A 368 -0.66 -9.43 -16.94
N PRO A 369 -1.00 -10.13 -18.04
CA PRO A 369 -1.77 -11.37 -17.96
C PRO A 369 -1.17 -12.42 -17.02
N VAL A 370 0.15 -12.44 -16.89
CA VAL A 370 0.90 -13.36 -16.01
C VAL A 370 0.63 -13.10 -14.53
N PHE A 371 0.31 -11.85 -14.17
CA PHE A 371 -0.05 -11.49 -12.80
C PHE A 371 -1.27 -12.28 -12.29
N TYR A 372 -2.30 -12.39 -13.12
CA TYR A 372 -3.51 -13.14 -12.75
C TYR A 372 -3.24 -14.64 -12.63
N GLN A 373 -2.40 -15.20 -13.49
CA GLN A 373 -1.96 -16.60 -13.35
C GLN A 373 -1.23 -16.85 -12.04
N LEU A 374 -0.42 -15.88 -11.57
CA LEU A 374 0.22 -15.94 -10.26
C LEU A 374 -0.82 -15.83 -9.12
N CYS A 375 -1.82 -14.93 -9.24
CA CYS A 375 -2.92 -14.82 -8.28
C CYS A 375 -3.76 -16.11 -8.22
N ASP A 376 -4.02 -16.76 -9.37
CA ASP A 376 -4.71 -18.05 -9.45
C ASP A 376 -3.99 -19.13 -8.64
N ARG A 377 -2.64 -19.23 -8.79
CA ARG A 377 -1.80 -20.23 -8.15
C ARG A 377 -1.53 -19.96 -6.67
N LEU A 378 -1.28 -18.68 -6.29
CA LEU A 378 -0.97 -18.30 -4.91
C LEU A 378 -2.22 -18.12 -4.04
N GLY A 379 -3.40 -18.01 -4.65
CA GLY A 379 -4.66 -17.81 -3.96
C GLY A 379 -4.83 -16.38 -3.46
N LEU A 380 -5.07 -15.43 -4.39
CA LEU A 380 -5.51 -14.08 -4.07
C LEU A 380 -6.77 -13.76 -4.88
N TYR A 381 -7.78 -13.19 -4.22
CA TYR A 381 -8.92 -12.61 -4.92
C TYR A 381 -8.50 -11.33 -5.63
N VAL A 382 -9.04 -11.08 -6.81
CA VAL A 382 -8.69 -9.89 -7.60
C VAL A 382 -9.95 -9.08 -7.91
N ILE A 383 -9.89 -7.77 -7.64
CA ILE A 383 -10.70 -6.78 -8.32
C ILE A 383 -9.91 -6.35 -9.54
N ASP A 384 -10.37 -6.73 -10.72
CA ASP A 384 -9.74 -6.40 -11.98
C ASP A 384 -10.39 -5.14 -12.55
N GLU A 385 -9.57 -4.08 -12.79
CA GLU A 385 -10.08 -2.75 -13.05
C GLU A 385 -9.80 -2.28 -14.47
N ALA A 386 -10.81 -1.67 -15.10
CA ALA A 386 -10.67 -1.05 -16.40
C ALA A 386 -9.68 0.13 -16.34
N ASP A 387 -8.93 0.34 -17.42
CA ASP A 387 -7.95 1.42 -17.57
C ASP A 387 -8.66 2.77 -17.73
N LEU A 388 -9.32 3.22 -16.68
CA LEU A 388 -10.19 4.39 -16.70
C LEU A 388 -10.06 5.20 -15.41
N GLU A 389 -9.54 6.42 -15.56
CA GLU A 389 -9.58 7.46 -14.54
C GLU A 389 -9.63 8.84 -15.19
N SER A 390 -10.53 9.70 -14.70
CA SER A 390 -10.67 11.08 -15.15
C SER A 390 -10.82 12.06 -13.99
N HIS A 391 -10.12 11.80 -12.88
CA HIS A 391 -10.22 12.56 -11.62
C HIS A 391 -9.94 14.06 -11.83
N GLY A 392 -8.99 14.41 -12.70
CA GLY A 392 -8.66 15.80 -13.03
C GLY A 392 -9.82 16.64 -13.59
N CYS A 393 -10.93 16.02 -14.01
CA CYS A 393 -12.15 16.76 -14.36
C CYS A 393 -12.71 17.61 -13.21
N VAL A 394 -12.41 17.23 -11.96
CA VAL A 394 -12.76 18.01 -10.76
C VAL A 394 -12.14 19.39 -10.81
N GLU A 395 -10.86 19.48 -11.14
CA GLU A 395 -10.10 20.75 -11.16
C GLU A 395 -10.63 21.76 -12.21
N VAL A 396 -11.26 21.29 -13.25
CA VAL A 396 -11.87 22.16 -14.28
C VAL A 396 -13.01 22.98 -13.70
N TYR A 397 -13.71 22.49 -12.70
CA TYR A 397 -14.81 23.18 -12.03
C TYR A 397 -14.37 24.01 -10.82
N TYR A 398 -13.27 23.63 -10.18
CA TYR A 398 -12.79 24.31 -9.00
C TYR A 398 -11.85 25.45 -9.37
N ASP A 399 -12.34 26.66 -9.34
CA ASP A 399 -11.59 27.91 -9.46
C ASP A 399 -10.60 28.05 -8.28
N TYR A 400 -9.63 27.12 -8.20
CA TYR A 400 -8.58 27.00 -7.15
C TYR A 400 -9.08 26.97 -5.68
N LYS A 401 -10.29 26.55 -5.46
CA LYS A 401 -10.85 26.32 -4.11
C LYS A 401 -11.18 24.85 -3.96
N TRP A 402 -10.39 24.13 -3.21
CA TRP A 402 -10.64 22.75 -2.79
C TRP A 402 -11.96 22.65 -1.97
N ASP A 403 -13.07 22.82 -2.61
CA ASP A 403 -14.39 22.64 -2.03
C ASP A 403 -15.10 21.49 -2.72
N TYR A 404 -14.90 20.29 -2.22
CA TYR A 404 -15.55 19.08 -2.69
C TYR A 404 -17.09 19.08 -2.55
N SER A 405 -17.70 20.22 -2.17
CA SER A 405 -19.17 20.36 -2.11
C SER A 405 -19.83 20.29 -3.49
N ASP A 406 -19.08 20.50 -4.57
CA ASP A 406 -19.56 20.40 -5.97
C ASP A 406 -18.71 19.41 -6.79
N TYR A 407 -18.68 18.16 -6.34
CA TYR A 407 -17.94 17.07 -6.98
C TYR A 407 -18.55 16.65 -8.35
N ASN A 408 -19.58 17.36 -8.81
CA ASN A 408 -20.25 17.07 -10.06
C ASN A 408 -19.34 17.14 -11.29
N GLY A 409 -18.29 17.96 -11.27
CA GLY A 409 -17.29 18.07 -12.35
C GLY A 409 -16.64 16.74 -12.73
N ILE A 410 -16.49 15.81 -11.79
CA ILE A 410 -15.86 14.52 -12.00
C ILE A 410 -16.53 13.68 -13.10
N ALA A 411 -17.85 13.84 -13.30
CA ALA A 411 -18.64 13.07 -14.27
C ALA A 411 -18.63 13.66 -15.70
N MET A 412 -17.80 14.66 -16.00
CA MET A 412 -17.80 15.31 -17.33
C MET A 412 -17.62 14.32 -18.46
N LEU A 413 -16.59 13.49 -18.44
CA LEU A 413 -16.30 12.51 -19.48
C LEU A 413 -17.24 11.30 -19.41
N ALA A 414 -17.68 10.91 -18.22
CA ALA A 414 -18.69 9.86 -18.02
C ALA A 414 -20.04 10.20 -18.66
N CYS A 415 -20.33 11.49 -18.90
CA CYS A 415 -21.54 11.99 -19.57
C CYS A 415 -21.30 12.45 -21.01
N ASP A 416 -20.06 12.56 -21.48
CA ASP A 416 -19.75 13.02 -22.85
C ASP A 416 -19.86 11.86 -23.83
N GLU A 417 -20.86 11.95 -24.76
CA GLU A 417 -21.12 10.93 -25.77
C GLU A 417 -19.90 10.62 -26.66
N ARG A 418 -18.97 11.57 -26.85
CA ARG A 418 -17.75 11.36 -27.64
C ARG A 418 -16.89 10.25 -27.08
N PHE A 419 -16.82 10.10 -25.74
CA PHE A 419 -16.01 9.11 -25.02
C PHE A 419 -16.72 7.77 -24.76
N GLY A 420 -18.00 7.64 -25.07
CA GLY A 420 -18.78 6.44 -24.78
C GLY A 420 -18.22 5.15 -25.41
N ASN A 421 -17.61 5.24 -26.61
CA ASN A 421 -16.96 4.09 -27.21
C ASN A 421 -15.61 3.78 -26.52
N ALA A 422 -14.82 4.79 -26.20
CA ALA A 422 -13.52 4.64 -25.55
C ALA A 422 -13.66 4.02 -24.14
N ILE A 423 -14.68 4.41 -23.38
CA ILE A 423 -14.98 3.83 -22.05
C ILE A 423 -15.38 2.35 -22.18
N LYS A 424 -16.34 2.02 -23.07
CA LYS A 424 -16.74 0.63 -23.31
C LYS A 424 -15.61 -0.25 -23.82
N ASP A 425 -14.73 0.30 -24.64
CA ASP A 425 -13.59 -0.42 -25.20
C ASP A 425 -12.63 -0.90 -24.13
N ARG A 426 -12.37 -0.08 -23.09
CA ARG A 426 -11.53 -0.43 -21.94
C ARG A 426 -12.09 -1.64 -21.17
N ALA A 427 -13.39 -1.62 -20.90
CA ALA A 427 -14.09 -2.75 -20.28
C ALA A 427 -14.07 -4.00 -21.15
N GLU A 428 -14.23 -3.85 -22.45
CA GLU A 428 -14.18 -4.99 -23.39
C GLU A 428 -12.79 -5.63 -23.45
N CYS A 429 -11.72 -4.81 -23.46
CA CYS A 429 -10.33 -5.26 -23.37
C CYS A 429 -10.10 -6.06 -22.09
N LEU A 430 -10.49 -5.51 -20.94
CA LEU A 430 -10.38 -6.13 -19.63
C LEU A 430 -11.08 -7.50 -19.58
N VAL A 431 -12.40 -7.50 -19.79
CA VAL A 431 -13.21 -8.71 -19.58
C VAL A 431 -12.85 -9.81 -20.55
N LYS A 432 -12.68 -9.50 -21.84
CA LYS A 432 -12.36 -10.52 -22.84
C LYS A 432 -11.00 -11.17 -22.58
N ARG A 433 -10.01 -10.37 -22.16
CA ARG A 433 -8.65 -10.89 -21.87
C ARG A 433 -8.64 -11.83 -20.67
N ASP A 434 -9.31 -11.45 -19.58
CA ASP A 434 -9.15 -12.10 -18.28
C ASP A 434 -10.34 -12.96 -17.83
N ILE A 435 -11.33 -13.16 -18.72
CA ILE A 435 -12.57 -13.89 -18.43
C ILE A 435 -12.37 -15.31 -17.86
N ASN A 436 -11.26 -15.96 -18.20
CA ASN A 436 -10.96 -17.33 -17.76
C ASN A 436 -10.22 -17.38 -16.41
N ARG A 437 -9.88 -16.24 -15.76
CA ARG A 437 -9.11 -16.21 -14.50
C ARG A 437 -9.98 -16.48 -13.28
N PRO A 438 -9.75 -17.58 -12.52
CA PRO A 438 -10.53 -17.88 -11.32
C PRO A 438 -10.32 -16.85 -10.19
N CYS A 439 -9.16 -16.20 -10.09
CA CYS A 439 -8.86 -15.21 -9.07
C CYS A 439 -9.71 -13.93 -9.19
N VAL A 440 -10.13 -13.56 -10.41
CA VAL A 440 -10.97 -12.38 -10.64
C VAL A 440 -12.38 -12.64 -10.09
N VAL A 441 -12.80 -11.87 -9.11
CA VAL A 441 -14.10 -11.98 -8.44
C VAL A 441 -14.98 -10.76 -8.66
N PHE A 442 -14.35 -9.61 -8.99
CA PHE A 442 -15.04 -8.39 -9.39
C PHE A 442 -14.45 -7.85 -10.71
N TRP A 443 -15.33 -7.31 -11.53
CA TRP A 443 -15.01 -6.37 -12.59
C TRP A 443 -15.26 -4.95 -12.07
N SER A 444 -14.27 -4.07 -12.20
CA SER A 444 -14.39 -2.66 -11.85
C SER A 444 -14.46 -1.80 -13.09
N LEU A 445 -15.38 -0.82 -13.11
CA LEU A 445 -15.55 0.12 -14.24
C LEU A 445 -14.37 1.08 -14.38
N GLY A 446 -13.54 1.23 -13.36
CA GLY A 446 -12.44 2.20 -13.29
C GLY A 446 -12.39 2.90 -11.96
N ASN A 447 -11.72 4.05 -11.93
CA ASN A 447 -11.47 4.86 -10.74
C ASN A 447 -11.94 6.31 -10.98
N GLU A 448 -12.38 7.00 -9.96
CA GLU A 448 -12.61 8.45 -9.78
C GLU A 448 -12.98 9.24 -11.06
N SER A 449 -14.00 8.75 -11.79
CA SER A 449 -14.46 9.34 -13.06
C SER A 449 -15.93 9.79 -13.05
N GLY A 450 -16.57 9.75 -11.85
CA GLY A 450 -18.00 10.04 -11.73
C GLY A 450 -18.88 9.01 -12.45
N TYR A 451 -20.16 9.26 -12.54
CA TYR A 451 -21.13 8.33 -13.09
C TYR A 451 -22.08 9.02 -14.08
N GLY A 452 -22.32 8.37 -15.20
CA GLY A 452 -23.20 8.87 -16.24
C GLY A 452 -23.61 7.78 -17.20
N LYS A 453 -24.21 8.17 -18.31
CA LYS A 453 -24.70 7.23 -19.34
C LYS A 453 -23.60 6.28 -19.85
N ASN A 454 -22.37 6.77 -20.03
CA ASN A 454 -21.27 5.96 -20.53
C ASN A 454 -20.89 4.85 -19.54
N MET A 455 -20.88 5.15 -18.24
CA MET A 455 -20.58 4.18 -17.18
C MET A 455 -21.69 3.12 -17.04
N LEU A 456 -22.96 3.53 -17.19
CA LEU A 456 -24.06 2.58 -17.22
C LEU A 456 -23.95 1.62 -18.42
N ASP A 457 -23.66 2.15 -19.61
CA ASP A 457 -23.51 1.35 -20.85
C ASP A 457 -22.33 0.38 -20.73
N GLU A 458 -21.26 0.80 -20.07
CA GLU A 458 -20.10 -0.02 -19.73
C GLU A 458 -20.48 -1.16 -18.77
N ALA A 459 -21.13 -0.85 -17.64
CA ALA A 459 -21.55 -1.87 -16.67
C ALA A 459 -22.50 -2.90 -17.30
N GLU A 460 -23.44 -2.46 -18.15
CA GLU A 460 -24.32 -3.35 -18.91
C GLU A 460 -23.54 -4.20 -19.93
N LEU A 461 -22.48 -3.66 -20.54
CA LEU A 461 -21.60 -4.42 -21.43
C LEU A 461 -20.88 -5.53 -20.68
N ILE A 462 -20.26 -5.20 -19.54
CA ILE A 462 -19.56 -6.18 -18.70
C ILE A 462 -20.51 -7.33 -18.34
N LYS A 463 -21.71 -7.03 -17.85
CA LYS A 463 -22.72 -8.07 -17.50
C LYS A 463 -23.21 -8.90 -18.68
N ARG A 464 -23.12 -8.39 -19.90
CA ARG A 464 -23.42 -9.19 -21.11
C ARG A 464 -22.24 -10.08 -21.49
N LEU A 465 -21.02 -9.65 -21.26
CA LEU A 465 -19.79 -10.42 -21.54
C LEU A 465 -19.57 -11.52 -20.52
N ASP A 466 -19.81 -11.22 -19.24
CA ASP A 466 -19.63 -12.16 -18.14
C ASP A 466 -20.71 -11.99 -17.04
N ASP A 467 -21.44 -13.05 -16.79
CA ASP A 467 -22.48 -13.14 -15.77
C ASP A 467 -22.03 -13.91 -14.50
N THR A 468 -20.74 -14.25 -14.39
CA THR A 468 -20.17 -15.10 -13.31
C THR A 468 -19.42 -14.32 -12.25
N ARG A 469 -19.21 -13.01 -12.44
CA ARG A 469 -18.51 -12.13 -11.51
C ARG A 469 -19.38 -10.92 -11.17
N LEU A 470 -19.02 -10.26 -10.07
CA LEU A 470 -19.70 -9.07 -9.60
C LEU A 470 -19.14 -7.83 -10.30
N VAL A 471 -19.97 -6.81 -10.45
CA VAL A 471 -19.59 -5.51 -10.99
C VAL A 471 -19.64 -4.47 -9.90
N HIS A 472 -18.56 -3.71 -9.74
CA HIS A 472 -18.49 -2.62 -8.79
C HIS A 472 -17.95 -1.34 -9.41
N TYR A 473 -18.26 -0.22 -8.78
CA TYR A 473 -17.69 1.09 -9.04
C TYR A 473 -17.94 2.00 -7.85
N GLU A 474 -16.95 2.81 -7.46
CA GLU A 474 -17.04 3.65 -6.26
C GLU A 474 -17.58 5.06 -6.56
N SER A 475 -17.19 5.66 -7.69
CA SER A 475 -17.47 7.06 -8.00
C SER A 475 -18.86 7.24 -8.61
N THR A 476 -19.92 6.92 -7.86
CA THR A 476 -21.31 7.00 -8.31
C THR A 476 -21.89 8.43 -8.29
N HIS A 477 -21.05 9.46 -8.31
CA HIS A 477 -21.44 10.87 -8.48
C HIS A 477 -21.97 11.10 -9.90
N CYS A 478 -23.22 11.56 -10.01
CA CYS A 478 -23.94 11.59 -11.26
C CYS A 478 -24.42 12.99 -11.65
N LEU A 479 -24.09 13.46 -12.88
CA LEU A 479 -24.58 14.72 -13.42
C LEU A 479 -25.96 14.63 -14.05
N ASP A 480 -26.29 13.51 -14.70
CA ASP A 480 -27.46 13.34 -15.53
C ASP A 480 -28.60 12.55 -14.87
N GLY A 481 -28.43 12.12 -13.62
CA GLY A 481 -29.40 11.33 -12.86
C GLY A 481 -29.45 9.85 -13.24
N THR A 482 -28.42 9.32 -13.93
CA THR A 482 -28.28 7.90 -14.26
C THR A 482 -28.22 7.05 -12.98
N SER A 483 -28.99 5.94 -12.95
CA SER A 483 -29.02 5.05 -11.79
C SER A 483 -27.85 4.07 -11.76
N ASP A 484 -27.26 3.88 -10.56
CA ASP A 484 -26.21 2.90 -10.29
C ASP A 484 -26.73 1.50 -9.92
N SER A 485 -28.02 1.25 -10.11
CA SER A 485 -28.68 -0.01 -9.69
C SER A 485 -28.21 -1.26 -10.45
N VAL A 486 -27.46 -1.09 -11.52
CA VAL A 486 -26.79 -2.18 -12.26
C VAL A 486 -25.61 -2.78 -11.48
N LEU A 487 -24.99 -2.02 -10.56
CA LEU A 487 -23.87 -2.45 -9.75
C LEU A 487 -24.31 -3.43 -8.65
N ASP A 488 -23.52 -4.49 -8.44
CA ASP A 488 -23.86 -5.56 -7.49
C ASP A 488 -23.55 -5.20 -6.03
N VAL A 489 -22.62 -4.28 -5.81
CA VAL A 489 -22.16 -3.83 -4.50
C VAL A 489 -22.12 -2.31 -4.43
N VAL A 490 -22.25 -1.76 -3.24
CA VAL A 490 -21.88 -0.37 -2.97
C VAL A 490 -20.38 -0.34 -2.68
N SER A 491 -19.67 0.51 -3.34
CA SER A 491 -18.25 0.73 -3.09
C SER A 491 -18.04 2.14 -2.56
N GLY A 492 -17.03 2.33 -1.75
CA GLY A 492 -16.66 3.64 -1.21
C GLY A 492 -15.17 3.75 -0.96
N MET A 493 -14.73 5.00 -0.84
CA MET A 493 -13.35 5.34 -0.49
C MET A 493 -13.34 6.12 0.83
N TYR A 494 -12.46 5.71 1.74
CA TYR A 494 -12.14 6.44 2.96
C TYR A 494 -13.36 6.85 3.83
N TRP A 495 -14.43 6.06 3.82
CA TRP A 495 -15.55 6.32 4.72
C TRP A 495 -15.09 6.16 6.16
N ASP A 496 -15.47 7.10 7.02
CA ASP A 496 -15.21 6.98 8.44
C ASP A 496 -16.06 5.88 9.10
N LEU A 497 -15.68 5.50 10.32
CA LEU A 497 -16.34 4.43 11.06
C LEU A 497 -17.85 4.71 11.32
N ASN A 498 -18.25 5.98 11.37
CA ASN A 498 -19.66 6.36 11.56
C ASN A 498 -20.44 6.24 10.26
N GLY A 499 -19.83 6.65 9.14
CA GLY A 499 -20.38 6.47 7.79
C GLY A 499 -20.64 4.99 7.48
N LEU A 500 -19.67 4.12 7.80
CA LEU A 500 -19.83 2.66 7.66
C LEU A 500 -21.01 2.13 8.50
N LYS A 501 -21.10 2.51 9.77
CA LYS A 501 -22.22 2.09 10.64
C LYS A 501 -23.55 2.63 10.13
N GLY A 502 -23.58 3.90 9.70
CA GLY A 502 -24.77 4.55 9.15
C GLY A 502 -25.28 3.89 7.86
N TYR A 503 -24.40 3.24 7.09
CA TYR A 503 -24.81 2.49 5.91
C TYR A 503 -25.78 1.35 6.23
N LEU A 504 -25.59 0.65 7.33
CA LEU A 504 -26.47 -0.44 7.78
C LEU A 504 -27.87 0.04 8.19
N GLU A 505 -28.00 1.32 8.50
CA GLU A 505 -29.27 1.94 8.96
C GLU A 505 -30.15 2.39 7.78
N LYS A 506 -29.66 2.33 6.53
CA LYS A 506 -30.42 2.68 5.31
C LYS A 506 -31.35 1.53 4.92
N PRO A 507 -32.67 1.63 5.12
CA PRO A 507 -33.61 0.50 4.92
C PRO A 507 -33.82 0.16 3.43
N GLU A 508 -33.62 1.11 2.52
CA GLU A 508 -33.76 0.94 1.07
C GLU A 508 -32.52 0.34 0.40
N GLU A 509 -31.36 0.37 1.02
CA GLU A 509 -30.12 -0.17 0.47
C GLU A 509 -29.83 -1.56 1.05
N ASN A 510 -29.82 -2.56 0.17
CA ASN A 510 -29.61 -3.96 0.56
C ASN A 510 -28.36 -4.59 -0.06
N ARG A 511 -27.60 -3.86 -0.89
CA ARG A 511 -26.36 -4.36 -1.48
C ARG A 511 -25.28 -4.55 -0.39
N PRO A 512 -24.30 -5.41 -0.61
CA PRO A 512 -23.10 -5.44 0.25
C PRO A 512 -22.25 -4.18 0.03
N LEU A 513 -21.38 -3.85 1.01
CA LEU A 513 -20.46 -2.71 0.94
C LEU A 513 -19.01 -3.16 0.98
N VAL A 514 -18.21 -2.62 0.08
CA VAL A 514 -16.75 -2.73 0.05
C VAL A 514 -16.11 -1.35 0.15
N GLN A 515 -15.02 -1.21 0.92
CA GLN A 515 -14.14 -0.06 0.85
C GLN A 515 -13.03 -0.38 -0.16
N CYS A 516 -13.15 0.06 -1.42
CA CYS A 516 -12.12 -0.21 -2.42
C CYS A 516 -10.82 0.53 -2.10
N GLU A 517 -10.89 1.61 -1.28
CA GLU A 517 -9.75 2.27 -0.67
C GLU A 517 -10.07 2.68 0.76
N TYR A 518 -9.14 2.43 1.69
CA TYR A 518 -9.22 2.88 3.07
C TYR A 518 -7.86 2.88 3.74
N CYS A 519 -7.74 3.55 4.89
CA CYS A 519 -6.53 3.56 5.72
C CYS A 519 -5.29 3.87 4.90
N HIS A 520 -5.24 5.09 4.31
CA HIS A 520 -4.14 5.57 3.50
C HIS A 520 -2.79 5.44 4.22
N ALA A 521 -1.84 4.71 3.65
CA ALA A 521 -0.64 4.24 4.35
C ALA A 521 0.55 5.22 4.26
N MET A 522 0.32 6.44 3.82
CA MET A 522 1.36 7.45 3.57
C MET A 522 2.27 7.68 4.78
N GLY A 523 3.58 7.47 4.59
CA GLY A 523 4.60 7.69 5.59
C GLY A 523 4.40 6.84 6.85
N ASN A 524 4.34 7.48 8.03
CA ASN A 524 4.04 6.81 9.29
C ASN A 524 2.53 6.57 9.42
N GLY A 525 2.06 5.50 8.78
CA GLY A 525 0.68 5.04 8.71
C GLY A 525 0.59 3.55 8.33
N PRO A 526 -0.64 3.01 8.19
CA PRO A 526 -1.88 3.57 8.69
C PRO A 526 -2.06 3.33 10.20
N GLY A 527 -2.65 4.30 10.89
CA GLY A 527 -3.26 4.09 12.21
C GLY A 527 -4.69 3.57 12.06
N ASP A 528 -5.41 3.37 13.21
CA ASP A 528 -6.83 3.01 13.31
C ASP A 528 -7.33 1.77 12.50
N LEU A 529 -6.45 1.06 11.82
CA LEU A 529 -6.77 -0.09 10.95
C LEU A 529 -7.54 -1.21 11.69
N GLU A 530 -7.22 -1.49 12.95
CA GLU A 530 -7.91 -2.47 13.79
C GLU A 530 -9.40 -2.09 14.03
N ASP A 531 -9.70 -0.78 14.09
CA ASP A 531 -11.07 -0.31 14.26
C ASP A 531 -11.93 -0.60 13.03
N TYR A 532 -11.38 -0.38 11.82
CA TYR A 532 -12.05 -0.74 10.57
C TYR A 532 -12.27 -2.23 10.47
N HIS A 533 -11.25 -3.03 10.79
CA HIS A 533 -11.40 -4.49 10.81
C HIS A 533 -12.53 -4.94 11.73
N ASN A 534 -12.61 -4.39 12.94
CA ASN A 534 -13.69 -4.71 13.88
C ASN A 534 -15.08 -4.35 13.33
N VAL A 535 -15.21 -3.25 12.59
CA VAL A 535 -16.46 -2.87 11.92
C VAL A 535 -16.79 -3.85 10.80
N PHE A 536 -15.83 -4.22 9.95
CA PHE A 536 -16.06 -5.16 8.85
C PHE A 536 -16.51 -6.54 9.34
N TYR A 537 -15.96 -7.03 10.46
CA TYR A 537 -16.35 -8.31 11.05
C TYR A 537 -17.62 -8.24 11.90
N SER A 538 -18.13 -7.03 12.19
CA SER A 538 -19.37 -6.86 12.96
C SER A 538 -20.64 -7.21 12.17
N ASN A 539 -20.58 -7.25 10.83
CA ASN A 539 -21.72 -7.52 9.96
C ASN A 539 -21.30 -8.14 8.64
N GLU A 540 -22.04 -9.17 8.19
CA GLU A 540 -21.71 -9.88 6.94
C GLU A 540 -21.90 -9.04 5.67
N ARG A 541 -22.70 -7.96 5.71
CA ARG A 541 -22.89 -7.04 4.56
C ARG A 541 -21.62 -6.25 4.24
N PHE A 542 -20.68 -6.10 5.17
CA PHE A 542 -19.38 -5.54 4.87
C PHE A 542 -18.47 -6.60 4.22
N CYS A 543 -18.02 -6.33 3.01
CA CYS A 543 -17.12 -7.25 2.29
C CYS A 543 -15.67 -7.15 2.76
N GLY A 544 -15.29 -6.11 3.52
CA GLY A 544 -13.92 -5.76 3.85
C GLY A 544 -13.45 -4.56 3.05
N GLY A 545 -12.14 -4.45 2.81
CA GLY A 545 -11.58 -3.30 2.08
C GLY A 545 -10.16 -3.53 1.62
N PHE A 546 -9.65 -2.55 0.86
CA PHE A 546 -8.32 -2.55 0.24
C PHE A 546 -7.55 -1.33 0.72
N VAL A 547 -6.45 -1.56 1.46
CA VAL A 547 -5.59 -0.48 1.96
C VAL A 547 -4.96 0.24 0.76
N TRP A 548 -4.98 1.54 0.76
CA TRP A 548 -4.22 2.37 -0.16
C TRP A 548 -2.87 2.69 0.45
N GLU A 549 -1.74 2.29 -0.10
CA GLU A 549 -1.58 1.28 -1.14
C GLU A 549 -0.35 0.37 -0.88
N TRP A 550 0.05 -0.42 -1.90
CA TRP A 550 1.09 -1.43 -1.73
C TRP A 550 2.49 -0.84 -1.59
N CYS A 551 2.91 0.07 -2.48
CA CYS A 551 4.30 0.52 -2.51
C CYS A 551 4.47 2.02 -2.72
N ASP A 552 5.49 2.60 -2.10
CA ASP A 552 5.95 3.95 -2.43
C ASP A 552 6.39 4.03 -3.90
N HIS A 553 5.91 5.02 -4.64
CA HIS A 553 6.31 5.28 -6.02
C HIS A 553 7.51 6.21 -6.05
N SER A 554 8.59 5.79 -6.70
CA SER A 554 9.82 6.56 -6.77
C SER A 554 10.63 6.29 -8.02
N VAL A 555 11.42 7.28 -8.40
CA VAL A 555 12.47 7.14 -9.42
C VAL A 555 13.84 7.45 -8.76
N PRO A 556 14.88 6.64 -8.99
CA PRO A 556 16.19 6.89 -8.42
C PRO A 556 16.85 8.16 -8.96
N LEU A 557 17.27 9.06 -8.07
CA LEU A 557 18.03 10.28 -8.39
C LEU A 557 19.56 10.06 -8.34
N GLY A 558 20.01 8.81 -8.18
CA GLY A 558 21.41 8.44 -7.98
C GLY A 558 21.68 7.88 -6.58
N LYS A 559 22.93 7.99 -6.10
CA LYS A 559 23.34 7.41 -4.81
C LYS A 559 24.04 8.45 -3.94
N THR A 560 23.95 8.26 -2.61
CA THR A 560 24.76 8.99 -1.63
C THR A 560 26.23 8.57 -1.73
N ALA A 561 27.12 9.27 -1.04
CA ALA A 561 28.54 8.92 -0.95
C ALA A 561 28.78 7.52 -0.34
N GLU A 562 27.87 7.07 0.53
CA GLU A 562 27.85 5.75 1.18
C GLU A 562 27.24 4.66 0.30
N GLY A 563 26.70 5.00 -0.89
CA GLY A 563 26.12 4.06 -1.85
C GLY A 563 24.62 3.80 -1.68
N ARG A 564 23.93 4.50 -0.76
CA ARG A 564 22.47 4.40 -0.57
C ARG A 564 21.73 5.06 -1.73
N ILE A 565 20.66 4.46 -2.21
CA ILE A 565 19.81 5.03 -3.28
C ILE A 565 19.12 6.29 -2.75
N LYS A 566 19.11 7.33 -3.59
CA LYS A 566 18.29 8.52 -3.38
C LYS A 566 16.99 8.35 -4.14
N TYR A 567 15.92 8.16 -3.42
CA TYR A 567 14.58 8.06 -3.99
C TYR A 567 13.99 9.45 -4.19
N GLY A 568 13.53 9.73 -5.42
CA GLY A 568 12.87 10.97 -5.78
C GLY A 568 11.36 10.79 -5.94
N TYR A 569 10.62 11.86 -5.65
CA TYR A 569 9.17 11.94 -5.79
C TYR A 569 8.77 13.26 -6.48
N GLY A 570 7.49 13.61 -6.52
CA GLY A 570 7.02 14.81 -7.24
C GLY A 570 7.77 16.09 -6.87
N GLY A 571 8.21 16.84 -7.89
CA GLY A 571 9.01 18.06 -7.76
C GLY A 571 10.52 17.85 -7.92
N ASP A 572 11.01 16.62 -7.76
CA ASP A 572 12.45 16.33 -7.85
C ASP A 572 12.96 16.24 -9.30
N PHE A 573 12.07 16.07 -10.26
CA PHE A 573 12.41 15.91 -11.67
C PHE A 573 12.44 17.24 -12.43
N GLY A 574 12.03 18.33 -11.79
CA GLY A 574 11.96 19.68 -12.37
C GLY A 574 10.75 19.86 -13.30
N GLU A 575 9.70 19.12 -13.06
CA GLU A 575 8.37 19.25 -13.66
C GLU A 575 7.65 20.49 -13.13
N ARG A 576 6.72 21.05 -13.92
CA ARG A 576 6.03 22.30 -13.57
C ARG A 576 4.92 22.13 -12.53
N HIS A 577 4.13 21.06 -12.67
CA HIS A 577 3.04 20.69 -11.78
C HIS A 577 3.40 19.36 -11.14
N ASN A 578 3.27 19.28 -9.82
CA ASN A 578 3.52 18.06 -9.06
C ASN A 578 2.80 18.13 -7.71
N ASP A 579 2.47 16.97 -7.17
CA ASP A 579 1.83 16.81 -5.87
C ASP A 579 2.81 16.30 -4.78
N GLY A 580 4.12 16.59 -4.96
CA GLY A 580 5.15 16.35 -3.96
C GLY A 580 5.31 14.88 -3.61
N ASN A 581 5.33 14.58 -2.31
CA ASN A 581 5.50 13.23 -1.81
C ASN A 581 4.18 12.45 -1.66
N PHE A 582 3.08 12.86 -2.30
CA PHE A 582 1.80 12.18 -2.11
C PHE A 582 1.83 10.74 -2.62
N CYS A 583 2.72 10.42 -3.56
CA CYS A 583 3.02 9.07 -4.04
C CYS A 583 3.93 8.22 -3.11
N MET A 584 4.27 8.72 -1.91
CA MET A 584 5.00 7.97 -0.87
C MET A 584 4.00 7.39 0.14
N ASP A 585 3.09 6.58 -0.30
CA ASP A 585 1.88 6.14 0.40
C ASP A 585 1.77 4.62 0.50
N GLY A 586 2.90 3.93 0.28
CA GLY A 586 2.99 2.48 0.28
C GLY A 586 3.10 1.84 1.66
N LEU A 587 2.68 0.56 1.73
CA LEU A 587 2.97 -0.35 2.84
C LEU A 587 4.40 -0.90 2.78
N VAL A 588 5.08 -0.75 1.64
CA VAL A 588 6.48 -1.09 1.44
C VAL A 588 7.23 0.05 0.78
N TYR A 589 8.53 0.14 1.08
CA TYR A 589 9.46 1.03 0.38
C TYR A 589 9.56 0.66 -1.12
N PRO A 590 10.11 1.53 -1.98
CA PRO A 590 10.23 1.24 -3.41
C PRO A 590 10.99 -0.07 -3.71
N ASP A 591 11.93 -0.46 -2.85
CA ASP A 591 12.71 -1.71 -2.94
C ASP A 591 12.00 -2.94 -2.34
N ARG A 592 10.74 -2.78 -1.92
CA ARG A 592 9.91 -3.81 -1.27
C ARG A 592 10.31 -4.17 0.16
N THR A 593 11.20 -3.42 0.80
CA THR A 593 11.40 -3.52 2.25
C THR A 593 10.08 -3.13 2.96
N PRO A 594 9.55 -3.94 3.89
CA PRO A 594 8.33 -3.60 4.61
C PRO A 594 8.44 -2.31 5.43
N HIS A 595 7.46 -1.42 5.33
CA HIS A 595 7.20 -0.39 6.35
C HIS A 595 6.63 -1.01 7.63
N THR A 596 6.69 -0.30 8.73
CA THR A 596 6.00 -0.71 9.96
C THR A 596 4.48 -0.81 9.77
N GLY A 597 3.92 -0.08 8.78
CA GLY A 597 2.53 -0.19 8.34
C GLY A 597 2.15 -1.58 7.80
N LEU A 598 3.04 -2.23 7.04
CA LEU A 598 2.78 -3.60 6.56
C LEU A 598 2.78 -4.62 7.70
N LEU A 599 3.62 -4.42 8.72
CA LEU A 599 3.63 -5.26 9.91
C LEU A 599 2.32 -5.11 10.70
N GLU A 600 1.78 -3.87 10.76
CA GLU A 600 0.47 -3.59 11.36
C GLU A 600 -0.65 -4.31 10.60
N VAL A 601 -0.67 -4.23 9.25
CA VAL A 601 -1.61 -4.95 8.37
C VAL A 601 -1.54 -6.45 8.63
N LYS A 602 -0.33 -7.04 8.70
CA LYS A 602 -0.14 -8.46 8.98
C LYS A 602 -0.89 -8.91 10.23
N GLN A 603 -0.78 -8.13 11.30
CA GLN A 603 -1.41 -8.46 12.58
C GLN A 603 -2.91 -8.15 12.61
N VAL A 604 -3.35 -7.07 11.98
CA VAL A 604 -4.78 -6.77 11.88
C VAL A 604 -5.51 -7.84 11.04
N TYR A 605 -4.89 -8.33 9.98
CA TYR A 605 -5.44 -9.37 9.10
C TYR A 605 -5.19 -10.82 9.60
N ARG A 606 -4.72 -10.98 10.84
CA ARG A 606 -4.38 -12.29 11.41
C ARG A 606 -5.52 -13.32 11.30
N PRO A 607 -5.20 -14.57 10.95
CA PRO A 607 -6.20 -15.63 10.78
C PRO A 607 -6.80 -16.15 12.08
N VAL A 608 -6.10 -15.99 13.21
CA VAL A 608 -6.56 -16.41 14.54
C VAL A 608 -6.48 -15.23 15.50
N ARG A 609 -7.55 -15.02 16.27
CA ARG A 609 -7.65 -14.01 17.34
C ARG A 609 -7.89 -14.68 18.67
N VAL A 610 -7.27 -14.17 19.73
CA VAL A 610 -7.39 -14.75 21.06
C VAL A 610 -7.97 -13.74 22.05
N THR A 611 -8.95 -14.17 22.83
CA THR A 611 -9.55 -13.39 23.92
C THR A 611 -9.55 -14.21 25.21
N LYS A 612 -9.72 -13.54 26.36
CA LYS A 612 -9.88 -14.25 27.64
C LYS A 612 -11.19 -15.03 27.66
N GLY A 613 -11.13 -16.26 28.13
CA GLY A 613 -12.32 -17.07 28.43
C GLY A 613 -12.98 -16.68 29.76
N GLU A 614 -14.08 -17.34 30.07
CA GLU A 614 -14.87 -17.06 31.28
C GLU A 614 -14.17 -17.48 32.58
N SER A 615 -13.29 -18.45 32.51
CA SER A 615 -12.53 -18.96 33.65
C SER A 615 -11.03 -18.70 33.52
N GLU A 616 -10.34 -18.54 34.61
CA GLU A 616 -8.89 -18.38 34.64
C GLU A 616 -8.20 -19.56 33.95
N GLY A 617 -7.17 -19.28 33.15
CA GLY A 617 -6.47 -20.27 32.33
C GLY A 617 -7.19 -20.69 31.05
N ASN A 618 -8.41 -20.24 30.81
CA ASN A 618 -9.14 -20.46 29.57
C ASN A 618 -9.02 -19.26 28.63
N PHE A 619 -8.80 -19.57 27.32
CA PHE A 619 -8.72 -18.58 26.27
C PHE A 619 -9.61 -19.01 25.11
N VAL A 620 -10.28 -18.05 24.48
CA VAL A 620 -11.11 -18.28 23.30
C VAL A 620 -10.30 -17.96 22.06
N PHE A 621 -10.05 -18.96 21.25
CA PHE A 621 -9.41 -18.82 19.93
C PHE A 621 -10.50 -18.74 18.88
N SER A 622 -10.50 -17.71 18.04
CA SER A 622 -11.48 -17.47 16.99
C SER A 622 -10.79 -17.37 15.63
N SER A 623 -11.28 -18.09 14.63
CA SER A 623 -10.76 -18.10 13.26
C SER A 623 -11.45 -17.04 12.42
N THR A 624 -10.66 -16.34 11.58
CA THR A 624 -11.13 -15.47 10.49
C THR A 624 -10.96 -16.13 9.12
N LEU A 625 -10.55 -17.41 9.07
CA LEU A 625 -10.50 -18.21 7.85
C LEU A 625 -11.92 -18.67 7.47
N GLU A 626 -12.24 -18.63 6.19
CA GLU A 626 -13.56 -18.96 5.67
C GLU A 626 -13.68 -20.43 5.21
N PHE A 627 -12.58 -21.05 4.77
CA PHE A 627 -12.60 -22.35 4.10
C PHE A 627 -11.83 -23.43 4.84
N VAL A 628 -10.74 -23.08 5.54
CA VAL A 628 -9.81 -24.01 6.16
C VAL A 628 -9.92 -23.99 7.68
N ASN A 629 -9.83 -25.17 8.32
CA ASN A 629 -9.66 -25.26 9.75
C ASN A 629 -8.28 -24.72 10.15
N ALA A 630 -8.24 -23.74 11.05
CA ALA A 630 -7.00 -23.08 11.44
C ALA A 630 -6.01 -24.07 12.09
N GLY A 631 -6.50 -25.10 12.79
CA GLY A 631 -5.68 -26.15 13.40
C GLY A 631 -5.02 -27.08 12.38
N ASP A 632 -5.51 -27.14 11.12
CA ASP A 632 -4.89 -27.94 10.08
C ASP A 632 -3.61 -27.30 9.52
N ILE A 633 -3.56 -25.96 9.49
CA ILE A 633 -2.48 -25.20 8.84
C ILE A 633 -1.54 -24.47 9.80
N LEU A 634 -1.93 -24.31 11.08
CA LEU A 634 -1.15 -23.56 12.08
C LEU A 634 -0.84 -24.42 13.30
N ASP A 635 0.39 -24.27 13.81
CA ASP A 635 0.80 -24.67 15.14
C ASP A 635 0.73 -23.47 16.11
N CYS A 636 0.49 -23.73 17.41
CA CYS A 636 0.51 -22.70 18.44
C CYS A 636 1.48 -23.00 19.57
N ARG A 637 2.40 -22.07 19.83
CA ARG A 637 3.16 -22.00 21.07
C ARG A 637 2.75 -20.77 21.86
N TYR A 638 2.97 -20.78 23.18
CA TYR A 638 2.75 -19.60 24.01
C TYR A 638 3.94 -19.31 24.90
N GLU A 639 4.11 -18.04 25.22
CA GLU A 639 5.12 -17.51 26.13
C GLU A 639 4.45 -16.74 27.26
N ILE A 640 4.81 -17.01 28.50
CA ILE A 640 4.43 -16.17 29.64
C ILE A 640 5.63 -15.29 29.96
N THR A 641 5.40 -13.97 30.03
CA THR A 641 6.46 -12.97 30.18
C THR A 641 6.10 -11.93 31.24
N ASP A 642 7.12 -11.39 31.88
CA ASP A 642 7.05 -10.20 32.75
C ASP A 642 8.20 -9.23 32.43
N LYS A 643 8.37 -8.18 33.23
CA LYS A 643 9.47 -7.21 33.09
C LYS A 643 10.88 -7.81 33.14
N ASN A 644 11.06 -9.03 33.64
CA ASN A 644 12.33 -9.71 33.68
C ASN A 644 12.59 -10.60 32.47
N GLY A 645 11.58 -10.80 31.61
CA GLY A 645 11.64 -11.59 30.40
C GLY A 645 10.69 -12.78 30.38
N ILE A 646 11.06 -13.84 29.63
CA ILE A 646 10.24 -15.06 29.49
C ILE A 646 10.31 -15.88 30.77
N ILE A 647 9.16 -16.16 31.39
CA ILE A 647 8.98 -17.02 32.56
C ILE A 647 8.76 -18.48 32.15
N TYR A 648 7.93 -18.68 31.11
CA TYR A 648 7.51 -20.01 30.67
C TYR A 648 7.25 -20.03 29.16
N ILE A 649 7.53 -21.18 28.54
CA ILE A 649 7.19 -21.47 27.13
C ILE A 649 6.44 -22.78 27.09
N GLY A 650 5.31 -22.82 26.40
CA GLY A 650 4.50 -24.01 26.19
C GLY A 650 3.96 -24.13 24.77
N ARG A 651 3.23 -25.22 24.52
CA ARG A 651 2.50 -25.45 23.28
C ARG A 651 1.06 -25.84 23.62
N VAL A 652 0.14 -25.53 22.72
CA VAL A 652 -1.24 -25.93 22.81
C VAL A 652 -1.71 -26.44 21.46
N ASP A 653 -2.43 -27.54 21.49
CA ASP A 653 -3.15 -28.05 20.34
C ASP A 653 -4.53 -27.39 20.30
N PHE A 654 -5.01 -27.08 19.13
CA PHE A 654 -6.31 -26.45 18.93
C PHE A 654 -6.94 -26.94 17.62
N ASP A 655 -8.25 -26.84 17.57
CA ASP A 655 -9.07 -27.18 16.42
C ASP A 655 -10.17 -26.11 16.32
N ILE A 656 -10.19 -25.38 15.18
CA ILE A 656 -11.14 -24.27 14.99
C ILE A 656 -11.71 -24.38 13.59
N GLU A 657 -12.98 -24.70 13.52
CA GLU A 657 -13.73 -24.68 12.26
C GLU A 657 -13.69 -23.29 11.59
N PRO A 658 -13.79 -23.20 10.26
CA PRO A 658 -13.83 -21.93 9.54
C PRO A 658 -14.86 -20.97 10.15
N MET A 659 -14.44 -19.71 10.41
CA MET A 659 -15.26 -18.68 11.07
C MET A 659 -15.80 -19.10 12.45
N GLY A 660 -15.25 -20.15 13.04
CA GLY A 660 -15.62 -20.67 14.35
C GLY A 660 -14.76 -20.16 15.50
N SER A 661 -15.02 -20.70 16.69
CA SER A 661 -14.19 -20.46 17.87
C SER A 661 -14.13 -21.70 18.76
N THR A 662 -13.03 -21.84 19.48
CA THR A 662 -12.83 -22.93 20.46
C THR A 662 -12.24 -22.40 21.75
N VAL A 663 -12.49 -23.09 22.88
CA VAL A 663 -11.87 -22.75 24.17
C VAL A 663 -10.63 -23.61 24.39
N VAL A 664 -9.50 -22.95 24.53
CA VAL A 664 -8.22 -23.58 24.80
C VAL A 664 -7.86 -23.38 26.28
N ASN A 665 -7.57 -24.45 26.98
CA ASN A 665 -7.10 -24.39 28.36
C ASN A 665 -5.58 -24.41 28.39
N VAL A 666 -5.01 -23.37 28.99
CA VAL A 666 -3.58 -23.30 29.28
C VAL A 666 -3.44 -23.59 30.76
N PRO A 667 -2.74 -24.69 31.17
CA PRO A 667 -2.51 -24.96 32.56
C PRO A 667 -1.82 -23.78 33.22
N ASN A 668 -2.54 -23.01 34.02
CA ASN A 668 -1.93 -22.04 34.92
C ASN A 668 -1.29 -22.83 36.04
N ASP A 669 0.04 -22.79 36.12
CA ASP A 669 0.69 -23.02 37.39
C ASP A 669 0.18 -21.92 38.32
N THR A 670 -0.48 -22.27 39.40
CA THR A 670 -1.13 -21.36 40.38
C THR A 670 -0.10 -20.50 41.14
N ALA A 671 1.02 -20.19 40.54
CA ALA A 671 1.99 -19.27 41.05
C ALA A 671 1.38 -17.85 41.09
N GLU A 672 1.32 -17.26 42.28
CA GLU A 672 1.03 -15.84 42.42
C GLU A 672 2.09 -15.05 41.63
N TYR A 673 1.73 -14.46 40.53
CA TYR A 673 2.63 -13.58 39.80
C TYR A 673 2.84 -12.27 40.58
N GLU A 674 4.09 -11.97 40.88
CA GLU A 674 4.46 -10.74 41.60
C GLU A 674 4.47 -9.50 40.73
N ASN A 675 4.75 -9.67 39.42
CA ASN A 675 4.84 -8.61 38.44
C ASN A 675 3.64 -8.64 37.51
N GLU A 676 3.44 -7.53 36.77
CA GLU A 676 2.55 -7.50 35.63
C GLU A 676 2.98 -8.57 34.64
N THR A 677 2.09 -9.48 34.25
CA THR A 677 2.41 -10.69 33.52
C THR A 677 1.50 -10.86 32.34
N PHE A 678 2.10 -11.24 31.22
CA PHE A 678 1.43 -11.42 29.92
C PHE A 678 1.60 -12.84 29.41
N ILE A 679 0.60 -13.33 28.70
CA ILE A 679 0.68 -14.52 27.86
C ILE A 679 0.60 -14.09 26.41
N ARG A 680 1.55 -14.56 25.58
CA ARG A 680 1.56 -14.35 24.13
C ARG A 680 1.41 -15.69 23.42
N PHE A 681 0.35 -15.85 22.63
CA PHE A 681 0.14 -16.98 21.74
C PHE A 681 0.73 -16.66 20.38
N ILE A 682 1.53 -17.56 19.83
CA ILE A 682 2.27 -17.37 18.59
C ILE A 682 1.88 -18.50 17.64
N PHE A 683 1.31 -18.14 16.50
CA PHE A 683 0.84 -19.06 15.49
C PHE A 683 1.84 -19.14 14.35
N THR A 684 2.29 -20.37 14.01
CA THR A 684 3.28 -20.60 12.96
C THR A 684 2.75 -21.56 11.91
N ALA A 685 3.20 -21.42 10.67
CA ALA A 685 2.84 -22.34 9.58
C ALA A 685 3.30 -23.77 9.90
N LYS A 686 2.42 -24.76 9.71
CA LYS A 686 2.70 -26.19 9.94
C LYS A 686 3.54 -26.84 8.85
N GLU A 687 3.41 -26.37 7.61
CA GLU A 687 4.02 -26.97 6.43
C GLU A 687 4.62 -25.87 5.54
N ASP A 688 5.51 -26.26 4.64
CA ASP A 688 6.00 -25.40 3.57
C ASP A 688 4.86 -25.13 2.58
N THR A 689 4.74 -23.87 2.16
CA THR A 689 3.83 -23.41 1.11
C THR A 689 4.61 -22.68 0.03
N ASP A 690 3.96 -22.31 -1.08
CA ASP A 690 4.60 -21.53 -2.15
C ASP A 690 5.01 -20.11 -1.72
N TYR A 691 4.59 -19.66 -0.53
CA TYR A 691 4.87 -18.33 -0.02
C TYR A 691 5.56 -18.30 1.36
N CYS A 692 5.52 -19.35 2.16
CA CYS A 692 6.24 -19.40 3.44
C CYS A 692 6.69 -20.80 3.82
N GLU A 693 7.73 -20.90 4.64
CA GLU A 693 8.32 -22.13 5.16
C GLU A 693 7.66 -22.56 6.48
N ASN A 694 7.74 -23.83 6.78
CA ASN A 694 7.32 -24.38 8.07
C ASN A 694 7.97 -23.61 9.22
N GLY A 695 7.18 -23.26 10.23
CA GLY A 695 7.64 -22.48 11.39
C GLY A 695 7.62 -20.97 11.19
N TYR A 696 7.25 -20.47 9.99
CA TYR A 696 7.06 -19.04 9.78
C TYR A 696 5.99 -18.49 10.72
N GLU A 697 6.29 -17.39 11.47
CA GLU A 697 5.32 -16.71 12.34
C GLU A 697 4.26 -15.99 11.51
N VAL A 698 3.06 -16.55 11.48
CA VAL A 698 1.91 -16.01 10.74
C VAL A 698 1.28 -14.86 11.52
N CYS A 699 1.07 -15.05 12.82
CA CYS A 699 0.50 -14.03 13.71
C CYS A 699 0.74 -14.38 15.19
N PHE A 700 0.37 -13.42 16.06
CA PHE A 700 0.33 -13.63 17.50
C PHE A 700 -0.85 -12.88 18.12
N ASP A 701 -1.18 -13.21 19.36
CA ASP A 701 -2.01 -12.39 20.25
C ASP A 701 -1.40 -12.38 21.65
N GLN A 702 -1.49 -11.24 22.35
CA GLN A 702 -1.02 -11.10 23.71
C GLN A 702 -2.12 -10.61 24.65
N LEU A 703 -2.20 -11.24 25.83
CA LEU A 703 -3.18 -10.90 26.85
C LEU A 703 -2.49 -10.74 28.21
N ARG A 704 -2.86 -9.71 28.96
CA ARG A 704 -2.41 -9.55 30.34
C ARG A 704 -3.14 -10.56 31.25
N ILE A 705 -2.39 -11.41 31.93
CA ILE A 705 -2.96 -12.44 32.84
C ILE A 705 -2.86 -12.05 34.31
N ALA A 706 -1.94 -11.16 34.70
CA ALA A 706 -1.83 -10.63 36.05
C ALA A 706 -1.44 -9.15 36.04
N GLU A 707 -1.99 -8.37 36.98
CA GLU A 707 -1.68 -6.93 37.11
C GLU A 707 -0.39 -6.65 37.90
N GLY A 708 0.11 -7.65 38.63
CA GLY A 708 1.25 -7.49 39.55
C GLY A 708 0.92 -6.75 40.84
N LYS A 709 1.80 -6.82 41.77
CA LYS A 709 1.70 -6.10 43.06
C LYS A 709 2.35 -4.72 42.90
N ALA A 710 1.69 -3.66 43.34
CA ALA A 710 2.28 -2.31 43.33
C ALA A 710 3.64 -2.32 44.04
N CYS A 711 4.69 -1.97 43.30
CA CYS A 711 6.04 -1.88 43.89
C CYS A 711 6.08 -0.64 44.79
N LYS A 712 6.23 -0.86 46.10
CA LYS A 712 6.54 0.26 47.02
C LYS A 712 7.98 0.69 46.78
N VAL A 713 8.16 1.85 46.19
CA VAL A 713 9.50 2.49 46.14
C VAL A 713 9.97 2.69 47.57
N ALA A 714 11.09 2.05 47.93
CA ALA A 714 11.66 2.23 49.24
C ALA A 714 12.16 3.67 49.40
N GLU A 715 11.78 4.36 50.48
CA GLU A 715 12.36 5.67 50.80
C GLU A 715 13.86 5.53 51.00
N VAL A 716 14.63 6.06 50.03
CA VAL A 716 16.10 6.14 50.19
C VAL A 716 16.42 7.43 50.92
N LYS A 717 16.84 7.30 52.15
CA LYS A 717 17.22 8.45 52.98
C LYS A 717 18.67 8.86 52.69
N GLU A 718 18.84 9.76 51.75
CA GLU A 718 20.10 10.42 51.48
C GLU A 718 20.05 11.90 51.90
N ASN A 719 21.21 12.42 52.28
CA ASN A 719 21.31 13.84 52.70
C ASN A 719 21.30 14.75 51.51
N VAL A 720 20.34 15.66 51.47
CA VAL A 720 20.13 16.64 50.40
C VAL A 720 20.79 17.96 50.79
N LYS A 721 21.65 18.48 49.93
CA LYS A 721 22.25 19.83 50.11
C LYS A 721 21.77 20.76 49.01
N ALA A 722 21.03 21.78 49.38
CA ALA A 722 20.51 22.79 48.45
C ALA A 722 21.18 24.14 48.69
N VAL A 723 21.60 24.79 47.61
CA VAL A 723 22.18 26.16 47.65
C VAL A 723 21.44 27.04 46.63
N GLU A 724 20.92 28.16 47.08
CA GLU A 724 20.20 29.08 46.26
C GLU A 724 21.01 30.36 46.01
N THR A 725 21.05 30.83 44.79
CA THR A 725 21.58 32.12 44.34
C THR A 725 20.48 32.93 43.63
N PRO A 726 20.69 34.21 43.31
CA PRO A 726 19.72 34.98 42.55
C PRO A 726 19.35 34.37 41.18
N LEU A 727 20.28 33.61 40.56
CA LEU A 727 20.13 33.04 39.20
C LEU A 727 19.87 31.54 39.19
N CYS A 728 20.41 30.79 40.14
CA CYS A 728 20.38 29.34 40.09
C CYS A 728 20.10 28.74 41.47
N ILE A 729 19.47 27.56 41.44
CA ILE A 729 19.39 26.62 42.56
C ILE A 729 20.30 25.41 42.22
N THR A 730 21.15 25.00 43.15
CA THR A 730 21.98 23.80 43.04
C THR A 730 21.58 22.84 44.13
N VAL A 731 21.23 21.62 43.78
CA VAL A 731 20.86 20.54 44.71
C VAL A 731 21.82 19.37 44.51
N ALA A 732 22.41 18.88 45.56
CA ALA A 732 23.30 17.71 45.56
C ALA A 732 22.71 16.61 46.44
N VAL A 733 22.61 15.39 45.88
CA VAL A 733 22.15 14.16 46.57
C VAL A 733 23.08 13.01 46.16
N GLY A 734 23.77 12.42 47.11
CA GLY A 734 24.80 11.43 46.79
C GLY A 734 25.81 11.95 45.79
N ASP A 735 26.01 11.23 44.70
CA ASP A 735 26.92 11.59 43.61
C ASP A 735 26.24 12.41 42.51
N VAL A 736 24.93 12.75 42.66
CA VAL A 736 24.18 13.52 41.68
C VAL A 736 24.13 15.01 42.09
N VAL A 737 24.38 15.89 41.10
CA VAL A 737 24.29 17.34 41.26
C VAL A 737 23.38 17.92 40.21
N TYR A 738 22.27 18.49 40.64
CA TYR A 738 21.28 19.16 39.81
C TYR A 738 21.51 20.67 39.86
N ARG A 739 21.49 21.36 38.71
CA ARG A 739 21.55 22.80 38.60
C ARG A 739 20.35 23.36 37.81
N PHE A 740 19.55 24.13 38.51
CA PHE A 740 18.32 24.70 37.99
C PHE A 740 18.49 26.22 37.72
N ASP A 741 18.22 26.72 36.50
CA ASP A 741 18.22 28.12 36.15
C ASP A 741 16.84 28.75 36.43
N LYS A 742 16.77 29.70 37.33
CA LYS A 742 15.51 30.36 37.73
C LYS A 742 14.88 31.18 36.63
N ARG A 743 15.66 31.73 35.70
CA ARG A 743 15.16 32.55 34.57
C ARG A 743 14.57 31.65 33.48
N LYS A 744 15.20 30.51 33.19
CA LYS A 744 14.75 29.54 32.20
C LYS A 744 13.70 28.58 32.76
N SER A 745 13.55 28.54 34.11
CA SER A 745 12.72 27.56 34.81
C SER A 745 13.02 26.11 34.38
N ALA A 746 14.31 25.77 34.22
CA ALA A 746 14.73 24.49 33.68
C ALA A 746 16.05 24.01 34.33
N PHE A 747 16.25 22.69 34.40
CA PHE A 747 17.56 22.13 34.72
C PHE A 747 18.51 22.37 33.53
N ILE A 748 19.62 23.05 33.81
CA ILE A 748 20.66 23.39 32.82
C ILE A 748 21.89 22.46 32.92
N SER A 749 21.96 21.67 33.97
CA SER A 749 23.00 20.69 34.18
C SER A 749 22.52 19.64 35.19
N VAL A 750 22.78 18.39 34.88
CA VAL A 750 22.63 17.24 35.77
C VAL A 750 23.91 16.44 35.67
N LYS A 751 24.64 16.31 36.81
CA LYS A 751 25.91 15.59 36.85
C LYS A 751 25.83 14.38 37.75
N PHE A 752 26.42 13.29 37.30
CA PHE A 752 26.65 12.09 38.11
C PHE A 752 28.13 11.77 38.19
N GLY A 753 28.69 11.66 39.41
CA GLY A 753 30.15 11.46 39.62
C GLY A 753 31.02 12.56 38.96
N GLY A 754 30.45 13.75 38.72
CA GLY A 754 31.10 14.86 38.04
C GLY A 754 30.93 14.92 36.51
N ARG A 755 30.40 13.87 35.90
CA ARG A 755 30.07 13.77 34.46
C ARG A 755 28.72 14.43 34.14
N GLU A 756 28.67 15.24 33.07
CA GLU A 756 27.42 15.86 32.60
C GLU A 756 26.53 14.87 31.88
N LEU A 757 25.22 14.92 32.15
CA LEU A 757 24.18 14.07 31.51
C LEU A 757 23.28 14.86 30.54
N LEU A 758 23.38 16.18 30.50
CA LEU A 758 22.60 17.07 29.68
C LEU A 758 23.51 17.98 28.85
N ASP A 759 23.46 17.83 27.52
CA ASP A 759 24.15 18.75 26.61
C ASP A 759 23.36 20.08 26.42
N ARG A 760 22.05 20.03 26.63
CA ARG A 760 21.14 21.17 26.59
C ARG A 760 20.20 21.15 27.81
N PRO A 761 19.58 22.29 28.17
CA PRO A 761 18.59 22.31 29.24
C PRO A 761 17.43 21.33 28.99
N LEU A 762 16.93 20.72 30.06
CA LEU A 762 15.71 19.93 30.02
C LEU A 762 14.55 20.80 29.55
N GLN A 763 13.71 20.31 28.62
CA GLN A 763 12.62 21.04 28.00
C GLN A 763 11.29 20.31 28.19
N TYR A 764 10.19 21.07 28.28
CA TYR A 764 8.87 20.49 27.99
C TYR A 764 8.71 20.36 26.48
N ASN A 765 8.03 19.30 26.05
CA ASN A 765 7.85 18.96 24.65
C ASN A 765 6.37 18.93 24.27
N PHE A 766 6.00 19.72 23.26
CA PHE A 766 4.63 19.88 22.76
C PHE A 766 4.54 19.54 21.27
N PHE A 767 5.66 19.25 20.61
CA PHE A 767 5.77 19.14 19.17
C PHE A 767 6.35 17.78 18.75
N ARG A 768 5.81 17.21 17.69
CA ARG A 768 6.44 16.12 16.91
C ARG A 768 6.71 16.61 15.49
N ALA A 769 7.69 16.02 14.81
CA ALA A 769 7.82 16.19 13.37
C ALA A 769 6.50 15.70 12.72
N PRO A 770 5.75 16.56 12.03
CA PRO A 770 4.45 16.16 11.53
C PRO A 770 4.57 14.95 10.60
N THR A 771 3.70 13.96 10.81
CA THR A 771 3.51 12.88 9.84
C THR A 771 2.73 13.40 8.64
N ASP A 772 2.72 12.67 7.55
CA ASP A 772 1.90 13.01 6.38
C ASP A 772 0.41 13.00 6.73
N ASN A 773 0.00 12.19 7.70
CA ASN A 773 -1.37 12.14 8.24
C ASN A 773 -1.75 13.30 9.17
N ASP A 774 -0.79 14.11 9.60
CA ASP A 774 -1.03 15.27 10.47
C ASP A 774 -1.52 16.48 9.67
N VAL A 775 -2.70 16.43 9.08
CA VAL A 775 -3.31 17.52 8.30
C VAL A 775 -3.48 18.79 9.17
N MET A 776 -3.67 18.61 10.49
CA MET A 776 -3.80 19.71 11.45
C MET A 776 -2.50 20.44 11.79
N LYS A 777 -1.35 20.04 11.24
CA LYS A 777 -0.01 20.63 11.46
C LYS A 777 0.02 22.15 11.27
N TYR A 778 -0.82 22.71 10.41
CA TYR A 778 -0.92 24.16 10.22
C TYR A 778 -1.30 24.91 11.52
N ASN A 779 -2.16 24.34 12.34
CA ASN A 779 -2.53 24.91 13.64
C ASN A 779 -1.36 24.84 14.61
N TRP A 780 -0.55 23.78 14.59
CA TRP A 780 0.63 23.66 15.44
C TRP A 780 1.69 24.71 15.11
N TYR A 781 1.98 24.93 13.83
CA TYR A 781 2.89 25.99 13.38
C TYR A 781 2.32 27.38 13.66
N LYS A 782 1.02 27.58 13.49
CA LYS A 782 0.34 28.87 13.74
C LYS A 782 0.42 29.30 15.20
N VAL A 783 0.41 28.37 16.14
CA VAL A 783 0.57 28.65 17.57
C VAL A 783 2.00 28.47 18.06
N HIS A 784 2.94 28.14 17.17
CA HIS A 784 4.36 27.96 17.41
C HIS A 784 4.68 26.86 18.44
N LEU A 785 4.08 25.66 18.34
CA LEU A 785 4.41 24.53 19.19
C LEU A 785 5.87 24.05 18.99
N ASN A 786 6.44 24.31 17.82
CA ASN A 786 7.82 23.95 17.44
C ASN A 786 8.87 25.00 17.83
N ASP A 787 8.47 26.26 18.05
CA ASP A 787 9.36 27.40 18.28
C ASP A 787 8.69 28.40 19.21
N PHE A 788 8.95 28.31 20.49
CA PHE A 788 8.32 29.09 21.53
C PHE A 788 9.32 29.66 22.56
N ASP A 789 8.95 30.81 23.17
CA ASP A 789 9.63 31.37 24.30
C ASP A 789 9.01 30.91 25.63
N VAL A 790 9.85 30.83 26.67
CA VAL A 790 9.43 30.47 28.03
C VAL A 790 9.47 31.71 28.91
N LYS A 791 8.37 31.99 29.61
CA LYS A 791 8.28 33.04 30.62
C LYS A 791 8.15 32.41 32.02
N SER A 792 9.12 32.69 32.91
CA SER A 792 9.05 32.32 34.33
C SER A 792 8.33 33.44 35.12
N TYR A 793 7.38 33.07 35.98
CA TYR A 793 6.64 33.98 36.87
C TYR A 793 7.11 33.93 38.32
N GLY A 794 7.86 32.89 38.69
CA GLY A 794 8.42 32.72 40.02
C GLY A 794 9.03 31.31 40.17
N CYS A 795 9.97 31.28 41.09
CA CYS A 795 10.66 30.00 41.46
C CYS A 795 10.90 30.07 42.97
N GLU A 796 10.38 29.08 43.72
CA GLU A 796 10.50 28.99 45.15
C GLU A 796 11.22 27.66 45.52
N LEU A 797 12.18 27.73 46.44
CA LEU A 797 12.88 26.57 46.98
C LEU A 797 12.42 26.32 48.41
N SER A 798 12.02 25.07 48.67
CA SER A 798 11.86 24.52 50.03
C SER A 798 12.82 23.34 50.19
N ALA A 799 13.66 23.33 51.21
CA ALA A 799 14.63 22.28 51.40
C ALA A 799 14.61 21.78 52.86
N SER A 800 14.74 20.45 53.01
CA SER A 800 14.89 19.76 54.27
C SER A 800 16.14 18.86 54.21
N GLU A 801 16.45 18.11 55.27
CA GLU A 801 17.62 17.24 55.35
C GLU A 801 17.64 16.16 54.25
N ASN A 802 16.47 15.63 53.86
CA ASN A 802 16.35 14.50 52.92
C ASN A 802 15.62 14.85 51.61
N ARG A 803 15.23 16.12 51.40
CA ARG A 803 14.38 16.50 50.25
C ARG A 803 14.56 17.98 49.90
N ALA A 804 14.66 18.29 48.60
CA ALA A 804 14.52 19.63 48.07
C ALA A 804 13.33 19.70 47.11
N GLU A 805 12.58 20.79 47.21
CA GLU A 805 11.42 21.04 46.36
C GLU A 805 11.56 22.39 45.69
N ILE A 806 11.45 22.42 44.34
CA ILE A 806 11.50 23.65 43.55
C ILE A 806 10.12 23.81 42.89
N SER A 807 9.37 24.83 43.27
CA SER A 807 8.07 25.15 42.69
C SER A 807 8.20 26.27 41.69
N VAL A 808 7.65 26.12 40.49
CA VAL A 808 7.70 27.12 39.43
C VAL A 808 6.32 27.33 38.78
N THR A 809 6.08 28.54 38.31
CA THR A 809 5.00 28.86 37.39
C THR A 809 5.59 29.47 36.12
N GLN A 810 5.21 28.95 34.97
CA GLN A 810 5.74 29.38 33.68
C GLN A 810 4.66 29.35 32.58
N SER A 811 4.92 30.07 31.50
CA SER A 811 4.09 30.00 30.31
C SER A 811 4.93 29.87 29.07
N PHE A 812 4.33 29.28 28.04
CA PHE A 812 4.91 29.00 26.74
C PHE A 812 4.10 29.76 25.68
N GLY A 813 4.80 30.44 24.80
CA GLY A 813 4.15 31.25 23.75
C GLY A 813 5.18 31.86 22.82
N TRP A 814 4.72 32.59 21.82
CA TRP A 814 5.57 33.22 20.84
C TRP A 814 5.29 34.73 20.79
N SER A 815 6.22 35.51 20.23
CA SER A 815 6.09 36.96 20.07
C SER A 815 4.72 37.38 19.58
N ILE A 816 4.13 38.46 20.14
CA ILE A 816 2.82 39.02 19.81
C ILE A 816 1.60 38.10 20.01
N GLN A 817 1.79 36.88 20.47
CA GLN A 817 0.69 35.94 20.76
C GLN A 817 0.49 35.77 22.27
N GLN A 818 -0.73 35.41 22.67
CA GLN A 818 -0.98 34.94 24.03
C GLN A 818 -0.33 33.57 24.21
N PRO A 819 0.18 33.26 25.42
CA PRO A 819 0.71 31.92 25.66
C PRO A 819 -0.29 30.82 25.29
N PHE A 820 0.22 29.79 24.63
CA PHE A 820 -0.59 28.63 24.30
C PHE A 820 -0.70 27.64 25.47
N CYS A 821 0.26 27.70 26.41
CA CYS A 821 0.26 26.89 27.61
C CYS A 821 0.68 27.69 28.83
N ARG A 822 0.02 27.45 29.98
CA ARG A 822 0.44 27.85 31.32
C ARG A 822 0.69 26.61 32.15
N LEU A 823 1.86 26.55 32.81
CA LEU A 823 2.32 25.35 33.49
C LEU A 823 2.79 25.67 34.90
N LYS A 824 2.29 24.91 35.87
CA LYS A 824 2.83 24.86 37.23
C LYS A 824 3.57 23.56 37.40
N ALA A 825 4.82 23.61 37.84
CA ALA A 825 5.61 22.42 38.09
C ALA A 825 6.20 22.43 39.50
N VAL A 826 6.27 21.25 40.09
CA VAL A 826 6.94 20.97 41.34
C VAL A 826 8.01 19.90 41.08
N TYR A 827 9.26 20.28 41.19
CA TYR A 827 10.40 19.39 41.09
C TYR A 827 10.84 18.94 42.49
N VAL A 828 10.77 17.63 42.73
CA VAL A 828 11.17 17.04 44.01
C VAL A 828 12.46 16.27 43.80
N ILE A 829 13.48 16.55 44.56
CA ILE A 829 14.78 15.91 44.49
C ILE A 829 15.08 15.27 45.86
N ASP A 830 15.25 13.97 45.87
CA ASP A 830 15.61 13.19 47.09
C ASP A 830 16.49 11.98 46.69
N GLY A 831 16.69 11.06 47.58
CA GLY A 831 17.52 9.87 47.34
C GLY A 831 16.97 8.89 46.31
N SER A 832 15.70 9.02 45.89
CA SER A 832 15.11 8.22 44.81
C SER A 832 15.37 8.82 43.41
N GLY A 833 15.70 10.11 43.32
CA GLY A 833 15.95 10.80 42.02
C GLY A 833 15.26 12.14 41.94
N LEU A 834 14.79 12.47 40.73
CA LEU A 834 14.07 13.70 40.41
C LEU A 834 12.62 13.37 39.99
N ASP A 835 11.65 13.80 40.78
CA ASP A 835 10.24 13.80 40.42
C ASP A 835 9.85 15.14 39.80
N ILE A 836 9.11 15.11 38.71
CA ILE A 836 8.54 16.26 38.01
C ILE A 836 7.02 16.12 38.02
N LYS A 837 6.34 16.91 38.83
CA LYS A 837 4.87 16.97 38.85
C LYS A 837 4.45 18.27 38.20
N CYS A 838 3.61 18.22 37.18
CA CYS A 838 3.17 19.42 36.50
C CYS A 838 1.68 19.40 36.18
N GLU A 839 1.09 20.59 36.26
CA GLU A 839 -0.25 20.96 35.81
C GLU A 839 -0.11 21.91 34.63
N ALA A 840 -0.49 21.47 33.43
CA ALA A 840 -0.42 22.24 32.19
C ALA A 840 -1.83 22.60 31.71
N GLU A 841 -2.14 23.88 31.61
CA GLU A 841 -3.39 24.45 31.11
C GLU A 841 -3.15 24.99 29.71
N PHE A 842 -3.90 24.47 28.72
CA PHE A 842 -3.78 24.84 27.32
C PHE A 842 -4.84 25.82 26.84
N SER A 843 -4.46 26.68 25.93
CA SER A 843 -5.36 27.63 25.25
C SER A 843 -6.32 26.87 24.32
N ASN A 844 -7.55 27.34 24.21
CA ASN A 844 -8.53 26.82 23.24
C ASN A 844 -8.19 27.08 21.76
N LYS A 845 -7.03 27.66 21.48
CA LYS A 845 -6.50 27.83 20.11
C LYS A 845 -5.83 26.55 19.58
N ILE A 846 -5.58 25.58 20.46
CA ILE A 846 -5.02 24.28 20.11
C ILE A 846 -6.19 23.29 20.02
N ASP A 847 -6.50 22.86 18.81
CA ASP A 847 -7.56 21.88 18.59
C ASP A 847 -7.11 20.50 19.11
N MET A 848 -5.87 20.10 18.82
CA MET A 848 -5.28 18.85 19.23
C MET A 848 -3.77 19.03 19.46
N LEU A 849 -3.27 18.56 20.61
CA LEU A 849 -1.83 18.48 20.85
C LEU A 849 -1.27 17.23 20.15
N PRO A 850 -0.11 17.32 19.45
CA PRO A 850 0.56 16.14 18.95
C PRO A 850 1.15 15.29 20.07
N ARG A 851 1.72 15.94 21.11
CA ARG A 851 2.28 15.27 22.29
C ARG A 851 2.37 16.21 23.49
N PHE A 852 2.54 15.63 24.69
CA PHE A 852 2.92 16.31 25.90
C PHE A 852 3.90 15.48 26.72
N GLY A 853 5.12 16.03 26.90
CA GLY A 853 6.20 15.33 27.63
C GLY A 853 7.37 16.21 27.99
N ILE A 854 8.49 15.57 28.28
CA ILE A 854 9.81 16.19 28.48
C ILE A 854 10.80 15.69 27.44
N ARG A 855 11.75 16.56 27.08
CA ARG A 855 12.81 16.26 26.11
C ARG A 855 14.19 16.55 26.70
N LEU A 856 15.09 15.60 26.54
CA LEU A 856 16.48 15.68 26.98
C LEU A 856 17.41 15.50 25.78
N PHE A 857 18.51 16.26 25.79
CA PHE A 857 19.64 16.08 24.88
C PHE A 857 20.77 15.49 25.69
N MET A 858 21.04 14.19 25.50
CA MET A 858 22.03 13.44 26.26
C MET A 858 23.30 13.23 25.42
N PRO A 859 24.48 13.14 26.08
CA PRO A 859 25.73 12.83 25.37
C PRO A 859 25.62 11.57 24.51
N LYS A 860 26.31 11.54 23.35
CA LYS A 860 26.19 10.46 22.35
C LYS A 860 26.50 9.06 22.87
N ASP A 861 27.34 8.97 23.90
CA ASP A 861 27.70 7.69 24.49
C ASP A 861 26.62 7.09 25.40
N PHE A 862 25.54 7.81 25.70
CA PHE A 862 24.28 7.24 26.16
C PHE A 862 23.53 6.65 24.99
N SER A 863 24.06 5.58 24.40
CA SER A 863 23.66 5.08 23.09
C SER A 863 22.68 3.90 23.13
N ARG A 864 22.46 3.32 24.31
CA ARG A 864 21.59 2.13 24.47
C ARG A 864 20.30 2.49 25.20
N ALA A 865 19.18 2.09 24.62
CA ALA A 865 17.86 2.17 25.23
C ALA A 865 17.36 0.75 25.58
N GLU A 866 16.86 0.59 26.82
CA GLU A 866 16.14 -0.61 27.28
C GLU A 866 14.80 -0.18 27.84
N TYR A 867 13.72 -0.87 27.47
CA TYR A 867 12.38 -0.52 27.92
C TYR A 867 11.48 -1.75 28.13
N PHE A 868 10.43 -1.55 28.91
CA PHE A 868 9.32 -2.50 29.04
C PHE A 868 8.03 -1.83 28.57
N GLY A 869 7.54 -2.21 27.40
CA GLY A 869 6.42 -1.61 26.69
C GLY A 869 6.15 -2.28 25.37
N TYR A 870 5.34 -1.66 24.50
CA TYR A 870 5.10 -2.19 23.16
C TYR A 870 6.34 -2.06 22.26
N GLY A 871 6.74 -3.18 21.68
CA GLY A 871 7.88 -3.31 20.77
C GLY A 871 7.82 -4.64 20.02
N PRO A 872 8.87 -5.01 19.23
CA PRO A 872 10.19 -4.34 19.13
C PRO A 872 10.23 -3.09 18.25
N THR A 873 9.31 -2.95 17.29
CA THR A 873 9.23 -1.82 16.36
C THR A 873 8.48 -0.64 16.98
N GLU A 874 8.42 0.48 16.26
CA GLU A 874 7.65 1.64 16.71
C GLU A 874 6.18 1.31 16.93
N SER A 875 5.58 2.00 17.88
CA SER A 875 4.17 1.84 18.22
C SER A 875 3.55 3.15 18.70
N TYR A 876 2.27 3.33 18.34
CA TYR A 876 1.44 4.49 18.71
C TYR A 876 0.12 3.98 19.30
N ILE A 877 -0.64 4.87 19.91
CA ILE A 877 -1.91 4.50 20.55
C ILE A 877 -2.89 3.78 19.60
N ASP A 878 -2.85 4.11 18.32
CA ASP A 878 -3.72 3.61 17.24
C ASP A 878 -3.00 2.69 16.23
N LYS A 879 -1.65 2.55 16.30
CA LYS A 879 -0.80 1.71 15.45
C LYS A 879 0.12 0.89 16.33
N ARG A 880 -0.31 -0.31 16.74
CA ARG A 880 0.45 -1.14 17.70
C ARG A 880 0.17 -2.64 17.62
N GLN A 881 -0.66 -3.09 16.69
CA GLN A 881 -0.98 -4.51 16.58
C GLN A 881 0.25 -5.36 16.21
N ALA A 882 1.19 -4.78 15.45
CA ALA A 882 2.48 -5.40 15.13
C ALA A 882 3.38 -5.61 16.35
N CYS A 883 3.07 -4.99 17.48
CA CYS A 883 3.88 -4.98 18.69
C CYS A 883 3.23 -5.75 19.84
N TYR A 884 4.05 -6.15 20.80
CA TYR A 884 3.60 -6.76 22.07
C TYR A 884 4.37 -6.15 23.24
N ILE A 885 3.80 -6.23 24.45
CA ILE A 885 4.45 -5.75 25.65
C ILE A 885 5.54 -6.75 26.05
N GLY A 886 6.77 -6.27 26.10
CA GLY A 886 7.94 -7.05 26.44
C GLY A 886 9.11 -6.18 26.90
N ARG A 887 10.18 -6.83 27.32
CA ARG A 887 11.44 -6.17 27.61
C ARG A 887 12.30 -6.17 26.37
N PHE A 888 12.62 -4.99 25.85
CA PHE A 888 13.41 -4.78 24.65
C PHE A 888 14.62 -3.90 24.93
N ALA A 889 15.67 -4.08 24.14
CA ALA A 889 16.85 -3.23 24.18
C ALA A 889 17.45 -3.07 22.79
N ALA A 890 17.80 -1.85 22.42
CA ALA A 890 18.40 -1.53 21.12
C ALA A 890 19.40 -0.38 21.26
N ASP A 891 20.30 -0.26 20.31
CA ASP A 891 21.07 0.96 20.14
C ASP A 891 20.16 2.05 19.55
N ILE A 892 20.28 3.28 20.06
CA ILE A 892 19.41 4.39 19.67
C ILE A 892 19.45 4.65 18.15
N GLY A 893 20.61 4.39 17.52
CA GLY A 893 20.76 4.54 16.07
C GLY A 893 19.92 3.56 15.25
N ASP A 894 19.63 2.37 15.82
CA ASP A 894 18.89 1.29 15.16
C ASP A 894 17.37 1.40 15.37
N MET A 895 16.94 2.33 16.21
CA MET A 895 15.50 2.56 16.45
C MET A 895 14.84 3.44 15.40
N HIS A 896 15.62 4.08 14.51
CA HIS A 896 15.13 5.01 13.50
C HIS A 896 14.44 4.28 12.36
N GLU A 897 13.19 4.65 12.05
CA GLU A 897 12.50 4.27 10.82
C GLU A 897 12.80 5.32 9.72
N ASP A 898 13.37 4.86 8.61
CA ASP A 898 13.99 5.73 7.59
C ASP A 898 12.98 6.13 6.49
N TYR A 899 11.82 6.67 6.87
CA TYR A 899 10.82 7.17 5.91
C TYR A 899 11.46 8.09 4.87
N ILE A 900 11.17 7.89 3.59
CA ILE A 900 11.77 8.66 2.49
C ILE A 900 11.59 10.17 2.71
N ARG A 901 10.37 10.58 3.10
CA ARG A 901 10.15 11.90 3.67
C ARG A 901 10.24 11.83 5.19
N PRO A 902 11.25 12.46 5.82
CA PRO A 902 11.44 12.42 7.26
C PRO A 902 10.24 12.99 8.01
N GLN A 903 9.85 12.28 9.06
CA GLN A 903 8.69 12.61 9.90
C GLN A 903 8.83 11.93 11.26
N GLU A 904 7.86 12.13 12.17
CA GLU A 904 7.82 11.42 13.46
C GLU A 904 7.92 9.92 13.25
N ASN A 905 8.84 9.29 14.00
CA ASN A 905 9.08 7.85 13.97
C ASN A 905 9.66 7.38 15.30
N SER A 906 9.82 6.07 15.46
CA SER A 906 10.49 5.44 16.61
C SER A 906 9.82 5.69 17.97
N SER A 907 8.51 6.02 18.01
CA SER A 907 7.79 6.05 19.29
C SER A 907 7.53 4.63 19.80
N HIS A 908 7.57 4.45 21.13
CA HIS A 908 7.18 3.21 21.80
C HIS A 908 6.08 3.50 22.82
N TYR A 909 4.90 2.97 22.58
CA TYR A 909 3.70 3.21 23.36
C TYR A 909 3.62 2.27 24.57
N GLY A 910 2.89 2.70 25.61
CA GLY A 910 2.53 1.88 26.76
C GLY A 910 3.73 1.37 27.56
N CYS A 911 4.78 2.18 27.68
CA CYS A 911 5.97 1.82 28.42
C CYS A 911 5.77 2.00 29.93
N ARG A 912 6.36 1.10 30.71
CA ARG A 912 6.40 1.15 32.18
C ARG A 912 7.69 1.78 32.67
N TYR A 913 8.77 1.53 31.97
CA TYR A 913 10.05 2.22 32.16
C TYR A 913 10.83 2.31 30.85
N LEU A 914 11.72 3.31 30.81
CA LEU A 914 12.79 3.44 29.82
C LEU A 914 14.11 3.62 30.59
N THR A 915 15.15 2.90 30.23
CA THR A 915 16.50 3.10 30.70
C THR A 915 17.41 3.46 29.53
N VAL A 916 18.07 4.62 29.61
CA VAL A 916 19.07 5.05 28.63
C VAL A 916 20.43 4.96 29.31
N SER A 917 21.41 4.28 28.71
CA SER A 917 22.67 3.97 29.33
C SER A 917 23.90 4.24 28.47
N SER A 918 25.01 4.53 29.18
CA SER A 918 26.37 4.50 28.68
C SER A 918 27.07 3.26 29.24
N GLU A 919 28.39 3.16 29.14
CA GLU A 919 29.18 2.02 29.71
C GLU A 919 29.09 1.92 31.24
N ASP A 920 29.01 3.04 31.96
CA ASP A 920 29.15 3.12 33.42
C ASP A 920 27.93 3.75 34.13
N THR A 921 27.01 4.34 33.40
CA THR A 921 25.90 5.14 33.96
C THR A 921 24.58 4.81 33.26
N SER A 922 23.53 4.65 34.04
CA SER A 922 22.15 4.47 33.53
C SER A 922 21.22 5.55 34.05
N VAL A 923 20.31 5.97 33.23
CA VAL A 923 19.23 6.92 33.54
C VAL A 923 17.90 6.26 33.22
N MET A 924 17.11 5.99 34.26
CA MET A 924 15.79 5.37 34.14
C MET A 924 14.71 6.44 34.20
N PHE A 925 13.74 6.35 33.31
CA PHE A 925 12.57 7.22 33.20
C PHE A 925 11.29 6.41 33.43
N THR A 926 10.34 7.03 34.17
CA THR A 926 8.95 6.58 34.23
C THR A 926 8.03 7.79 34.16
N ALA A 927 6.79 7.61 33.65
CA ALA A 927 5.80 8.68 33.61
C ALA A 927 4.38 8.10 33.76
N GLY A 928 3.67 8.51 34.82
CA GLY A 928 2.34 8.00 35.12
C GLY A 928 2.35 6.49 35.36
N GLU A 929 1.32 5.78 34.89
CA GLU A 929 1.24 4.31 34.87
C GLU A 929 1.83 3.75 33.59
N GLU A 930 1.59 4.43 32.46
CA GLU A 930 2.08 4.14 31.12
C GLU A 930 2.46 5.44 30.41
N PHE A 931 3.45 5.37 29.57
CA PHE A 931 3.92 6.52 28.79
C PHE A 931 4.45 6.09 27.42
N SER A 932 4.70 7.08 26.54
CA SER A 932 5.42 6.84 25.28
C SER A 932 6.82 7.46 25.35
N PHE A 933 7.76 6.92 24.57
CA PHE A 933 9.06 7.56 24.42
C PHE A 933 9.56 7.48 22.98
N ASN A 934 10.45 8.39 22.62
CA ASN A 934 11.33 8.28 21.47
C ASN A 934 12.77 8.42 21.95
N ALA A 935 13.68 7.65 21.35
CA ALA A 935 15.11 7.83 21.48
C ALA A 935 15.70 7.90 20.07
N SER A 936 16.29 9.05 19.69
CA SER A 936 16.69 9.32 18.32
C SER A 936 18.04 10.04 18.23
N GLN A 937 18.73 9.88 17.10
CA GLN A 937 19.91 10.67 16.75
C GLN A 937 19.54 11.95 15.97
N PHE A 938 18.25 12.19 15.73
CA PHE A 938 17.71 13.37 15.03
C PHE A 938 16.77 14.13 15.96
N SER A 939 16.76 15.46 15.86
CA SER A 939 15.75 16.27 16.53
C SER A 939 14.46 16.31 15.72
N GLN A 940 13.32 16.61 16.36
CA GLN A 940 12.05 16.78 15.67
C GLN A 940 12.09 17.91 14.64
N GLU A 941 12.85 18.96 14.92
CA GLU A 941 13.05 20.10 14.02
C GLU A 941 13.81 19.70 12.76
N GLU A 942 14.84 18.83 12.90
CA GLU A 942 15.59 18.27 11.76
C GLU A 942 14.69 17.41 10.89
N LEU A 943 13.95 16.46 11.49
CA LEU A 943 13.01 15.61 10.76
C LEU A 943 11.93 16.43 10.03
N ALA A 944 11.41 17.49 10.65
CA ALA A 944 10.37 18.34 10.07
C ALA A 944 10.88 19.25 8.94
N ALA A 945 12.18 19.53 8.88
CA ALA A 945 12.77 20.48 7.94
C ALA A 945 13.24 19.86 6.63
N LYS A 946 13.47 18.55 6.60
CA LYS A 946 14.06 17.85 5.43
C LYS A 946 12.99 17.28 4.53
N ALA A 947 13.23 17.37 3.22
CA ALA A 947 12.38 16.76 2.21
C ALA A 947 12.68 15.26 2.03
N HIS A 948 13.95 14.88 2.19
CA HIS A 948 14.39 13.50 1.95
C HIS A 948 15.24 12.96 3.10
N ASN A 949 15.16 11.68 3.33
CA ASN A 949 15.93 10.97 4.37
C ASN A 949 17.45 11.06 4.18
N TYR A 950 17.93 11.14 2.94
CA TYR A 950 19.37 11.29 2.65
C TYR A 950 19.93 12.70 2.94
N GLU A 951 19.07 13.66 3.28
CA GLU A 951 19.44 15.01 3.69
C GLU A 951 19.61 15.16 5.21
N LEU A 952 19.21 14.14 5.98
CA LEU A 952 19.20 14.19 7.43
C LEU A 952 20.63 14.31 8.01
N GLU A 953 20.78 15.26 8.93
CA GLU A 953 22.01 15.47 9.70
C GLU A 953 21.82 15.03 11.15
N ARG A 954 22.69 14.13 11.61
CA ARG A 954 22.64 13.64 13.00
C ARG A 954 22.95 14.76 13.99
N CYS A 955 22.13 14.86 15.02
CA CYS A 955 22.36 15.76 16.15
C CYS A 955 23.70 15.40 16.86
N GLU A 956 24.33 16.36 17.51
CA GLU A 956 25.52 16.10 18.32
C GLU A 956 25.22 15.32 19.62
N SER A 957 23.94 15.28 20.02
CA SER A 957 23.42 14.58 21.19
C SER A 957 22.44 13.51 20.77
N ASN A 958 22.19 12.50 21.61
CA ASN A 958 20.99 11.67 21.52
C ASN A 958 19.80 12.42 22.10
N VAL A 959 18.68 12.42 21.39
CA VAL A 959 17.43 13.14 21.75
C VAL A 959 16.47 12.12 22.37
N ILE A 960 16.15 12.31 23.65
CA ILE A 960 15.26 11.45 24.41
C ILE A 960 13.99 12.22 24.73
N CYS A 961 12.86 11.78 24.22
CA CYS A 961 11.53 12.30 24.55
C CYS A 961 10.81 11.28 25.45
N VAL A 962 10.30 11.75 26.57
CA VAL A 962 9.46 10.94 27.47
C VAL A 962 8.10 11.63 27.54
N ASP A 963 7.08 10.99 26.99
CA ASP A 963 5.77 11.62 26.77
C ASP A 963 4.72 11.01 27.72
N TYR A 964 4.12 11.87 28.51
CA TYR A 964 2.94 11.52 29.29
C TYR A 964 1.80 11.05 28.38
N ALA A 965 1.62 11.70 27.22
CA ALA A 965 0.68 11.31 26.20
C ALA A 965 1.12 11.82 24.81
N MET A 966 0.77 11.06 23.78
CA MET A 966 0.95 11.39 22.36
C MET A 966 -0.35 11.04 21.62
N ALA A 967 -0.76 11.87 20.66
CA ALA A 967 -1.86 11.58 19.77
C ALA A 967 -1.49 10.44 18.80
N GLY A 968 -2.48 9.72 18.30
CA GLY A 968 -2.31 8.70 17.25
C GLY A 968 -1.77 9.28 15.95
N VAL A 969 -1.42 8.40 15.02
CA VAL A 969 -0.93 8.77 13.68
C VAL A 969 -2.06 8.84 12.65
N GLY A 970 -3.10 8.00 12.77
CA GLY A 970 -4.25 7.99 11.87
C GLY A 970 -3.93 7.58 10.44
N SER A 971 -4.83 7.97 9.54
CA SER A 971 -4.74 7.75 8.07
C SER A 971 -5.29 8.95 7.28
N ASN A 972 -5.13 10.18 7.83
CA ASN A 972 -5.79 11.40 7.34
C ASN A 972 -5.02 12.12 6.21
N SER A 973 -3.98 11.53 5.66
CA SER A 973 -3.35 12.05 4.42
C SER A 973 -4.34 12.03 3.24
N CYS A 974 -5.15 10.98 3.17
CA CYS A 974 -6.36 10.89 2.34
C CYS A 974 -7.40 10.08 3.12
N GLY A 975 -8.33 10.73 3.79
CA GLY A 975 -9.32 10.00 4.59
C GLY A 975 -9.82 10.80 5.79
N PRO A 976 -10.54 10.14 6.71
CA PRO A 976 -11.16 10.83 7.83
C PRO A 976 -10.14 11.31 8.86
N ARG A 977 -10.55 12.34 9.59
CA ARG A 977 -9.79 12.84 10.73
C ARG A 977 -9.57 11.73 11.76
N LEU A 978 -8.41 11.76 12.44
CA LEU A 978 -8.08 10.88 13.56
C LEU A 978 -9.25 10.79 14.54
N ALA A 979 -9.64 9.57 14.92
CA ALA A 979 -10.76 9.33 15.83
C ALA A 979 -10.54 10.00 17.20
N GLU A 980 -11.59 10.59 17.80
CA GLU A 980 -11.51 11.35 19.05
C GLU A 980 -10.79 10.62 20.18
N LYS A 981 -10.97 9.30 20.28
CA LYS A 981 -10.33 8.47 21.32
C LYS A 981 -8.81 8.40 21.21
N TYR A 982 -8.25 8.76 20.07
CA TYR A 982 -6.80 8.80 19.78
C TYR A 982 -6.24 10.22 19.78
N GLN A 983 -7.09 11.23 19.93
CA GLN A 983 -6.70 12.64 19.99
C GLN A 983 -6.27 13.02 21.41
N LEU A 984 -5.31 13.92 21.50
CA LEU A 984 -4.92 14.53 22.76
C LEU A 984 -5.60 15.90 22.88
N GLU A 985 -6.91 15.87 23.10
CA GLU A 985 -7.74 17.06 23.33
C GLU A 985 -8.02 17.24 24.82
N LYS A 986 -7.08 17.77 25.57
CA LYS A 986 -7.23 18.04 27.00
C LYS A 986 -6.86 19.47 27.32
N PRO A 987 -7.81 20.31 27.78
CA PRO A 987 -7.51 21.68 28.18
C PRO A 987 -6.60 21.74 29.44
N LEU A 988 -6.56 20.66 30.22
CA LEU A 988 -5.75 20.52 31.41
C LEU A 988 -5.10 19.14 31.46
N ILE A 989 -3.78 19.11 31.59
CA ILE A 989 -3.01 17.88 31.75
C ILE A 989 -2.29 17.90 33.11
N ASN A 990 -2.48 16.85 33.92
CA ASN A 990 -1.71 16.59 35.12
C ASN A 990 -0.75 15.45 34.81
N ALA A 991 0.55 15.73 34.80
CA ALA A 991 1.58 14.74 34.48
C ALA A 991 2.60 14.57 35.62
N HIS A 992 3.13 13.36 35.72
CA HIS A 992 4.18 13.02 36.66
C HIS A 992 5.27 12.24 35.93
N PHE A 993 6.52 12.71 36.01
CA PHE A 993 7.71 12.05 35.48
C PHE A 993 8.67 11.78 36.63
N HIS A 994 9.34 10.65 36.60
CA HIS A 994 10.40 10.32 37.55
C HIS A 994 11.68 9.96 36.78
N ILE A 995 12.81 10.50 37.21
CA ILE A 995 14.14 10.28 36.61
C ILE A 995 15.08 9.78 37.70
N GLN A 996 15.55 8.55 37.58
CA GLN A 996 16.51 7.92 38.49
C GLN A 996 17.85 7.73 37.78
N ILE A 997 18.94 8.09 38.45
CA ILE A 997 20.31 7.97 37.93
C ILE A 997 21.04 6.99 38.80
N SER A 998 21.72 6.03 38.17
CA SER A 998 22.50 5.01 38.90
C SER A 998 23.78 4.64 38.13
N LYS A 999 24.73 4.09 38.86
CA LYS A 999 25.90 3.43 38.30
C LYS A 999 25.48 2.05 37.80
N ILE A 1000 26.02 1.63 36.64
CA ILE A 1000 25.85 0.28 36.10
C ILE A 1000 26.73 -0.71 36.87
#